data_e4f24d622bc437da05bf6fb0547883f5
#
_entry.id   e4f24d622bc437da05bf6fb0547883f5
#
_cell.length_a   1.000
_cell.length_b   1.000
_cell.length_c   1.000
_cell.angle_alpha   90.00
_cell.angle_beta   90.00
_cell.angle_gamma   90.00
#
_symmetry.space_group_name_H-M   'P 1'
#
loop_
_entity.id
_entity.type
_entity.pdbx_description
1 polymer ?
#
loop_
_entity_poly.entity_id
_entity_poly.type
_entity_poly.pdbx_seq_one_letter_code
_entity_poly.pdbx_strand_id
1 'polypeptide(L)'
;MLKMAMRLTSVTVLTLLAVPTFAQRETPRESPKDLPTISARTAAMTHYPGLLPLHWDAVAGKLYLEIPHLDASGQSADYLYTHGLPYGTGSNDLGLDRGQVSGGIIVHFQRFGPKVLLVQPNLAFRSSAKDPAEQLAVRQSFPESVLAGFKVEAATPDAGILVDATDFFLRDAHGVGETLTHLQQGSYRLDPARSAIALDHTKAFPKNTEVEAILTFATDVASRRGSFVDDVSPDPHAMTVREHQSFMELPPPGFTPRRFDPRSGFFPSSYRDYSVPLGDDMAQQFIIRHRLIKKDPNCTTSCEAVAPIQYYVDRGAAEPVRTALLEGARWWDQAFQAAGWAPGTFKVDFLPADADPMDLRYNIIQWVHRYTRGWSYGAAVVDPRTGEIIKGNVTLGSLRGRQDYLIAEALLSPYDAKGMILYEAENISGPAESASVTKNESPMLKMVLQRIRQLAAHETGHTLGLAHNYGASAFPHSPDETMSVMEYPHPYVTLGKDGIPDLSHAYPVNIGIWDKVAINYGYRQFAPKADEHAALNKIIADNEKTGFLYITDEDSRPLGSAHPHAHLWDNGEDPADELNRLIPIRAAALARFGENAIKPGTPLAQLQDTLVPLYLFTRYQAEAATKEIAGLDYRYNLRGDGQPLPEIVAPELQRKALAAVLKTLSPDFLTLPESILKVLPPRTPGLERTRESFPTHTGLTFDPIAAAESSADLTLATLFNPQRASRLVEYHARNPQVPSLSEVIQQTFAAVRDEHPSANLQHEVKMAVHARVIEWLLALAANPQASSEARAITRDRLIALKPTLLGNPTSLAEAARIDEFLSNPDKFVPAKPIEAPPGMPIGDDEDGNAIY
;
A
#
# COMPACT_ATOMS: atom_id res chain seq x y z
N MET A 1 -1.02 24.24 -55.77
CA MET A 1 -1.73 23.88 -57.02
C MET A 1 -2.96 23.12 -56.57
N LEU A 2 -4.15 23.49 -56.67
CA LEU A 2 -5.03 23.95 -57.74
C LEU A 2 -6.19 24.76 -57.08
N LYS A 3 -6.44 25.98 -57.61
CA LYS A 3 -7.63 26.78 -57.35
C LYS A 3 -8.80 26.19 -58.11
N MET A 4 -9.99 26.20 -57.50
CA MET A 4 -11.19 26.32 -58.31
C MET A 4 -12.26 27.13 -57.56
N ALA A 5 -12.53 28.30 -58.15
CA ALA A 5 -13.59 29.22 -57.78
C ALA A 5 -14.88 28.87 -58.56
N MET A 6 -16.02 28.98 -57.89
CA MET A 6 -17.31 29.08 -58.62
C MET A 6 -18.33 29.97 -57.90
N ARG A 7 -18.65 30.95 -58.55
CA ARG A 7 -19.58 32.05 -58.69
C ARG A 7 -20.93 31.92 -57.96
N LEU A 8 -21.29 33.08 -57.38
CA LEU A 8 -22.64 33.50 -56.99
C LEU A 8 -23.60 33.56 -58.20
N THR A 9 -24.82 33.15 -57.94
CA THR A 9 -25.97 33.70 -58.64
C THR A 9 -27.13 33.94 -57.66
N SER A 10 -27.45 35.21 -57.44
CA SER A 10 -28.57 35.67 -56.65
C SER A 10 -29.86 35.55 -57.44
N VAL A 11 -30.86 34.91 -56.88
CA VAL A 11 -32.27 35.06 -57.33
C VAL A 11 -33.10 35.50 -56.14
N THR A 12 -33.57 36.74 -56.24
CA THR A 12 -34.50 37.35 -55.27
C THR A 12 -35.92 36.95 -55.68
N VAL A 13 -36.59 36.18 -54.87
CA VAL A 13 -38.04 35.97 -54.99
C VAL A 13 -38.69 36.54 -53.71
N LEU A 14 -39.44 37.62 -53.95
CA LEU A 14 -40.25 38.32 -52.95
C LEU A 14 -41.56 37.52 -52.80
N THR A 15 -41.78 36.80 -51.70
CA THR A 15 -43.11 36.27 -51.38
C THR A 15 -43.58 36.91 -50.09
N LEU A 16 -44.61 37.77 -50.22
CA LEU A 16 -45.37 38.24 -49.05
C LEU A 16 -46.12 37.07 -48.44
N LEU A 17 -45.80 36.71 -47.23
CA LEU A 17 -46.59 35.83 -46.36
C LEU A 17 -47.09 36.66 -45.20
N ALA A 18 -48.40 36.71 -45.07
CA ALA A 18 -49.15 37.30 -43.97
C ALA A 18 -48.81 36.48 -42.67
N VAL A 19 -48.28 37.16 -41.68
CA VAL A 19 -48.03 36.60 -40.35
C VAL A 19 -49.31 36.63 -39.54
N PRO A 20 -49.91 35.49 -39.08
CA PRO A 20 -50.99 35.52 -38.11
C PRO A 20 -50.36 35.90 -36.76
N THR A 21 -50.83 37.01 -36.20
CA THR A 21 -50.53 37.41 -34.81
C THR A 21 -51.16 36.41 -33.86
N PHE A 22 -50.35 35.40 -33.39
CA PHE A 22 -50.72 34.64 -32.22
C PHE A 22 -50.53 35.54 -31.00
N ALA A 23 -51.60 35.98 -30.41
CA ALA A 23 -51.61 36.53 -29.08
C ALA A 23 -51.09 35.45 -28.14
N GLN A 24 -49.85 35.57 -27.75
CA GLN A 24 -49.30 34.80 -26.60
C GLN A 24 -50.14 35.21 -25.37
N ARG A 25 -50.98 34.27 -24.92
CA ARG A 25 -51.49 34.33 -23.55
C ARG A 25 -50.26 34.30 -22.63
N GLU A 26 -49.91 35.43 -22.07
CA GLU A 26 -49.02 35.46 -20.91
C GLU A 26 -49.67 34.59 -19.83
N THR A 27 -49.13 33.41 -19.61
CA THR A 27 -49.34 32.69 -18.36
C THR A 27 -48.89 33.62 -17.23
N PRO A 28 -49.71 33.83 -16.19
CA PRO A 28 -49.26 34.65 -15.08
C PRO A 28 -47.93 34.13 -14.59
N ARG A 29 -46.85 34.96 -14.60
CA ARG A 29 -45.66 34.70 -13.83
C ARG A 29 -46.14 34.54 -12.40
N GLU A 30 -46.15 33.30 -11.88
CA GLU A 30 -46.25 33.09 -10.44
C GLU A 30 -45.17 33.93 -9.78
N SER A 31 -45.58 34.83 -8.92
CA SER A 31 -44.69 35.57 -8.04
C SER A 31 -43.79 34.54 -7.33
N PRO A 32 -42.51 34.82 -7.15
CA PRO A 32 -41.65 33.90 -6.40
C PRO A 32 -42.38 33.62 -5.07
N LYS A 33 -42.81 32.39 -4.80
CA LYS A 33 -43.35 32.01 -3.50
C LYS A 33 -42.21 32.29 -2.53
N ASP A 34 -42.46 33.11 -1.53
CA ASP A 34 -41.50 33.35 -0.45
C ASP A 34 -41.10 32.00 0.14
N LEU A 35 -39.78 31.73 0.20
CA LEU A 35 -39.30 30.50 0.78
C LEU A 35 -39.77 30.41 2.25
N PRO A 36 -40.25 29.26 2.75
CA PRO A 36 -40.55 29.11 4.16
C PRO A 36 -39.31 29.32 5.02
N THR A 37 -39.49 29.68 6.27
CA THR A 37 -38.40 29.66 7.26
C THR A 37 -37.97 28.22 7.52
N ILE A 38 -36.70 28.03 7.90
CA ILE A 38 -36.15 26.71 8.22
C ILE A 38 -36.98 26.02 9.30
N SER A 39 -37.31 26.73 10.39
CA SER A 39 -38.13 26.21 11.47
C SER A 39 -39.55 25.78 11.01
N ALA A 40 -40.17 26.51 10.12
CA ALA A 40 -41.50 26.13 9.57
C ALA A 40 -41.41 24.88 8.69
N ARG A 41 -40.35 24.77 7.87
CA ARG A 41 -40.12 23.64 6.97
C ARG A 41 -39.79 22.34 7.69
N THR A 42 -39.08 22.44 8.81
CA THR A 42 -38.54 21.28 9.56
C THR A 42 -39.38 20.94 10.81
N ALA A 43 -40.46 21.63 11.10
CA ALA A 43 -41.24 21.47 12.33
C ALA A 43 -41.70 20.03 12.66
N ALA A 44 -41.92 19.19 11.67
CA ALA A 44 -42.34 17.79 11.79
C ALA A 44 -41.18 16.78 11.62
N MET A 45 -39.96 17.27 11.49
CA MET A 45 -38.77 16.40 11.23
C MET A 45 -38.03 16.06 12.53
N THR A 46 -37.23 15.00 12.47
CA THR A 46 -36.23 14.70 13.52
C THR A 46 -35.01 15.60 13.32
N HIS A 47 -34.53 16.24 14.37
CA HIS A 47 -33.43 17.19 14.31
C HIS A 47 -32.16 16.61 14.90
N TYR A 48 -31.03 16.82 14.20
CA TYR A 48 -29.67 16.51 14.64
C TYR A 48 -28.85 17.81 14.67
N PRO A 49 -28.80 18.51 15.84
CA PRO A 49 -28.09 19.78 15.95
C PRO A 49 -26.55 19.59 15.95
N GLY A 50 -25.82 20.46 15.27
CA GLY A 50 -24.36 20.38 15.18
C GLY A 50 -23.74 21.37 14.20
N LEU A 51 -22.52 21.07 13.68
CA LEU A 51 -21.78 21.93 12.76
C LEU A 51 -22.59 22.29 11.50
N LEU A 52 -23.09 21.29 10.82
CA LEU A 52 -24.08 21.39 9.76
C LEU A 52 -25.31 20.62 10.25
N PRO A 53 -26.35 21.28 10.79
CA PRO A 53 -27.51 20.58 11.31
C PRO A 53 -28.22 19.74 10.26
N LEU A 54 -28.69 18.56 10.68
CA LEU A 54 -29.44 17.65 9.81
C LEU A 54 -30.89 17.56 10.27
N HIS A 55 -31.81 17.39 9.31
CA HIS A 55 -33.23 17.22 9.59
C HIS A 55 -33.78 16.04 8.76
N TRP A 56 -34.32 15.02 9.44
CA TRP A 56 -34.87 13.84 8.81
C TRP A 56 -36.37 13.88 8.69
N ASP A 57 -36.89 13.89 7.46
CA ASP A 57 -38.31 13.74 7.14
C ASP A 57 -38.62 12.24 6.98
N ALA A 58 -39.17 11.63 8.03
CA ALA A 58 -39.51 10.22 8.05
C ALA A 58 -40.65 9.83 7.08
N VAL A 59 -41.52 10.78 6.70
CA VAL A 59 -42.63 10.54 5.78
C VAL A 59 -42.13 10.53 4.34
N ALA A 60 -41.27 11.49 4.00
CA ALA A 60 -40.69 11.61 2.67
C ALA A 60 -39.46 10.72 2.46
N GLY A 61 -38.83 10.19 3.51
CA GLY A 61 -37.55 9.47 3.47
C GLY A 61 -36.41 10.37 3.05
N LYS A 62 -36.36 11.62 3.48
CA LYS A 62 -35.41 12.64 3.04
C LYS A 62 -34.57 13.20 4.15
N LEU A 63 -33.27 13.40 3.86
CA LEU A 63 -32.34 14.04 4.76
C LEU A 63 -32.02 15.45 4.24
N TYR A 64 -32.36 16.44 5.06
CA TYR A 64 -32.11 17.85 4.77
C TYR A 64 -30.86 18.30 5.53
N LEU A 65 -30.05 19.13 4.87
CA LEU A 65 -28.86 19.76 5.41
C LEU A 65 -29.10 21.25 5.60
N GLU A 66 -28.87 21.75 6.80
CA GLU A 66 -28.87 23.19 7.08
C GLU A 66 -27.45 23.73 6.95
N ILE A 67 -27.27 24.75 6.12
CA ILE A 67 -25.99 25.45 5.91
C ILE A 67 -26.09 26.78 6.66
N PRO A 68 -25.46 26.89 7.85
CA PRO A 68 -25.49 28.12 8.63
C PRO A 68 -24.58 29.18 8.01
N HIS A 69 -24.97 30.42 8.10
CA HIS A 69 -24.18 31.60 7.75
C HIS A 69 -23.50 31.58 6.37
N LEU A 70 -24.06 32.35 5.46
CA LEU A 70 -23.41 32.69 4.20
C LEU A 70 -22.92 34.13 4.27
N ASP A 71 -21.76 34.41 3.72
CA ASP A 71 -21.24 35.77 3.61
C ASP A 71 -22.02 36.61 2.55
N ALA A 72 -21.62 37.86 2.35
CA ALA A 72 -22.27 38.76 1.40
C ALA A 72 -22.16 38.27 -0.07
N SER A 73 -21.22 37.40 -0.40
CA SER A 73 -21.08 36.76 -1.71
C SER A 73 -21.94 35.51 -1.84
N GLY A 74 -22.55 35.04 -0.76
CA GLY A 74 -23.33 33.80 -0.70
C GLY A 74 -22.46 32.56 -0.48
N GLN A 75 -21.22 32.71 -0.01
CA GLN A 75 -20.32 31.62 0.30
C GLN A 75 -20.40 31.27 1.81
N SER A 76 -20.36 29.96 2.12
CA SER A 76 -20.20 29.46 3.49
C SER A 76 -18.74 29.52 3.95
N ALA A 77 -18.48 29.20 5.21
CA ALA A 77 -17.15 28.79 5.65
C ALA A 77 -16.63 27.60 4.85
N ASP A 78 -15.32 27.43 4.81
CA ASP A 78 -14.69 26.20 4.29
C ASP A 78 -14.82 25.08 5.30
N TYR A 79 -15.05 23.86 4.80
CA TYR A 79 -15.09 22.62 5.58
C TYR A 79 -14.09 21.62 5.04
N LEU A 80 -13.56 20.77 5.90
CA LEU A 80 -12.88 19.54 5.48
C LEU A 80 -13.96 18.48 5.22
N TYR A 81 -13.97 17.90 4.02
CA TYR A 81 -14.88 16.82 3.65
C TYR A 81 -14.07 15.55 3.38
N THR A 82 -14.54 14.43 3.92
CA THR A 82 -13.97 13.10 3.70
C THR A 82 -15.08 12.05 3.62
N HIS A 83 -14.75 10.88 3.08
CA HIS A 83 -15.64 9.71 3.03
C HIS A 83 -14.84 8.44 3.33
N GLY A 84 -15.54 7.36 3.67
CA GLY A 84 -14.91 6.08 3.99
C GLY A 84 -15.91 4.94 4.01
N LEU A 85 -15.42 3.72 4.31
CA LEU A 85 -16.18 2.48 4.32
C LEU A 85 -16.22 1.88 5.73
N PRO A 86 -17.20 2.17 6.59
CA PRO A 86 -17.37 1.48 7.88
C PRO A 86 -17.68 -0.01 7.70
N TYR A 87 -18.34 -0.40 6.59
CA TYR A 87 -18.58 -1.77 6.17
C TYR A 87 -18.09 -1.95 4.75
N GLY A 88 -16.97 -2.65 4.61
CA GLY A 88 -16.34 -2.95 3.33
C GLY A 88 -16.69 -4.34 2.79
N THR A 89 -15.93 -4.79 1.83
CA THR A 89 -16.17 -6.04 1.10
C THR A 89 -15.51 -7.27 1.70
N GLY A 90 -14.64 -7.11 2.70
CA GLY A 90 -13.89 -8.25 3.27
C GLY A 90 -12.81 -8.83 2.33
N SER A 91 -12.38 -8.07 1.32
CA SER A 91 -11.30 -8.44 0.42
C SER A 91 -10.40 -7.24 0.13
N ASN A 92 -9.11 -7.38 0.41
CA ASN A 92 -8.10 -6.36 0.07
C ASN A 92 -7.88 -6.27 -1.44
N ASP A 93 -8.08 -7.37 -2.16
CA ASP A 93 -7.95 -7.43 -3.62
C ASP A 93 -8.99 -6.56 -4.33
N LEU A 94 -10.07 -6.23 -3.66
CA LEU A 94 -11.06 -5.25 -4.14
C LEU A 94 -10.70 -3.82 -3.75
N GLY A 95 -9.70 -3.60 -2.88
CA GLY A 95 -9.35 -2.26 -2.40
C GLY A 95 -10.48 -1.54 -1.66
N LEU A 96 -11.46 -2.28 -1.12
CA LEU A 96 -12.69 -1.76 -0.51
C LEU A 96 -12.88 -2.33 0.91
N ASP A 97 -11.89 -2.06 1.75
CA ASP A 97 -11.85 -2.59 3.11
C ASP A 97 -12.75 -1.85 4.10
N ARG A 98 -13.18 -2.57 5.13
CA ARG A 98 -13.73 -1.96 6.33
C ARG A 98 -12.74 -0.96 6.94
N GLY A 99 -13.21 0.24 7.20
CA GLY A 99 -12.41 1.27 7.87
C GLY A 99 -11.57 2.15 6.93
N GLN A 100 -11.63 1.97 5.62
CA GLN A 100 -11.01 2.89 4.67
C GLN A 100 -11.55 4.31 4.83
N VAL A 101 -10.65 5.31 4.72
CA VAL A 101 -10.98 6.74 4.77
C VAL A 101 -10.23 7.45 3.65
N SER A 102 -10.89 8.35 2.92
CA SER A 102 -10.23 9.20 1.92
C SER A 102 -9.40 10.31 2.56
N GLY A 103 -8.43 10.85 1.82
CA GLY A 103 -7.43 11.81 2.33
C GLY A 103 -7.96 13.17 2.78
N GLY A 104 -9.23 13.48 2.56
CA GLY A 104 -9.82 14.77 2.90
C GLY A 104 -9.59 15.87 1.86
N ILE A 105 -10.65 16.63 1.57
CA ILE A 105 -10.62 17.76 0.65
C ILE A 105 -11.28 18.98 1.31
N ILE A 106 -10.87 20.17 0.89
CA ILE A 106 -11.54 21.41 1.30
C ILE A 106 -12.73 21.64 0.40
N VAL A 107 -13.89 21.98 1.00
CA VAL A 107 -15.11 22.32 0.27
C VAL A 107 -15.81 23.52 0.92
N HIS A 108 -16.60 24.26 0.12
CA HIS A 108 -17.51 25.26 0.63
C HIS A 108 -18.83 25.23 -0.14
N PHE A 109 -19.90 25.75 0.47
CA PHE A 109 -21.18 25.94 -0.20
C PHE A 109 -21.27 27.35 -0.78
N GLN A 110 -21.66 27.44 -2.06
CA GLN A 110 -21.82 28.71 -2.77
C GLN A 110 -23.27 28.84 -3.28
N ARG A 111 -23.99 29.88 -2.87
CA ARG A 111 -25.36 30.11 -3.30
C ARG A 111 -25.44 30.91 -4.59
N PHE A 112 -26.27 30.47 -5.52
CA PHE A 112 -26.63 31.14 -6.77
C PHE A 112 -28.17 31.21 -6.89
N GLY A 113 -28.77 32.23 -6.28
CA GLY A 113 -30.24 32.38 -6.24
C GLY A 113 -30.95 31.17 -5.57
N PRO A 114 -31.70 30.35 -6.35
CA PRO A 114 -32.38 29.16 -5.82
C PRO A 114 -31.53 27.92 -5.74
N LYS A 115 -30.27 27.98 -6.13
CA LYS A 115 -29.30 26.85 -6.09
C LYS A 115 -28.17 27.11 -5.11
N VAL A 116 -27.65 26.02 -4.56
CA VAL A 116 -26.41 25.96 -3.82
C VAL A 116 -25.51 24.94 -4.47
N LEU A 117 -24.24 25.27 -4.69
CA LEU A 117 -23.22 24.37 -5.18
C LEU A 117 -22.27 24.03 -4.06
N LEU A 118 -21.87 22.77 -3.96
CA LEU A 118 -20.74 22.33 -3.13
C LEU A 118 -19.48 22.37 -4.01
N VAL A 119 -18.59 23.27 -3.71
CA VAL A 119 -17.40 23.59 -4.52
C VAL A 119 -16.15 23.12 -3.80
N GLN A 120 -15.29 22.43 -4.52
CA GLN A 120 -13.90 22.11 -4.12
C GLN A 120 -12.96 23.08 -4.85
N PRO A 121 -12.31 24.02 -4.13
CA PRO A 121 -11.30 24.89 -4.72
C PRO A 121 -10.06 24.13 -5.15
N ASN A 122 -9.41 24.57 -6.20
CA ASN A 122 -8.16 23.97 -6.65
C ASN A 122 -6.98 24.49 -5.82
N LEU A 123 -6.54 23.71 -4.83
CA LEU A 123 -5.46 24.06 -3.94
C LEU A 123 -4.08 23.55 -4.40
N ALA A 124 -4.02 22.82 -5.52
CA ALA A 124 -2.75 22.37 -6.11
C ALA A 124 -1.98 23.51 -6.80
N PHE A 125 -2.68 24.59 -7.17
CA PHE A 125 -2.12 25.76 -7.86
C PHE A 125 -2.46 27.04 -7.08
N ARG A 126 -1.45 27.74 -6.59
CA ARG A 126 -1.62 28.89 -5.69
C ARG A 126 -0.76 30.07 -6.13
N SER A 127 -1.06 31.23 -5.57
CA SER A 127 -0.16 32.38 -5.53
C SER A 127 -0.08 32.89 -4.09
N SER A 128 1.11 32.97 -3.53
CA SER A 128 1.42 33.61 -2.25
C SER A 128 1.65 35.11 -2.38
N ALA A 129 1.50 35.68 -3.58
CA ALA A 129 1.61 37.11 -3.83
C ALA A 129 0.65 37.92 -2.95
N LYS A 130 1.05 39.10 -2.56
CA LYS A 130 0.19 40.04 -1.84
C LYS A 130 -0.82 40.74 -2.77
N ASP A 131 -0.57 40.74 -4.07
CA ASP A 131 -1.44 41.34 -5.06
C ASP A 131 -2.67 40.44 -5.32
N PRO A 132 -3.90 40.91 -5.06
CA PRO A 132 -5.12 40.16 -5.31
C PRO A 132 -5.34 39.85 -6.82
N ALA A 133 -4.82 40.69 -7.72
CA ALA A 133 -4.95 40.47 -9.16
C ALA A 133 -4.12 39.25 -9.60
N GLU A 134 -2.92 39.08 -9.08
CA GLU A 134 -2.08 37.91 -9.33
C GLU A 134 -2.70 36.63 -8.76
N GLN A 135 -3.23 36.69 -7.52
CA GLN A 135 -3.97 35.57 -6.94
C GLN A 135 -5.20 35.19 -7.76
N LEU A 136 -5.93 36.20 -8.28
CA LEU A 136 -7.10 35.97 -9.14
C LEU A 136 -6.71 35.33 -10.47
N ALA A 137 -5.59 35.78 -11.08
CA ALA A 137 -5.10 35.23 -12.34
C ALA A 137 -4.79 33.74 -12.23
N VAL A 138 -4.17 33.29 -11.12
CA VAL A 138 -3.93 31.86 -10.87
C VAL A 138 -5.26 31.11 -10.70
N ARG A 139 -6.19 31.60 -9.87
CA ARG A 139 -7.50 30.96 -9.71
C ARG A 139 -8.28 30.84 -11.01
N GLN A 140 -8.19 31.82 -11.89
CA GLN A 140 -8.86 31.79 -13.20
C GLN A 140 -8.19 30.87 -14.22
N SER A 141 -6.93 30.50 -13.99
CA SER A 141 -6.16 29.62 -14.88
C SER A 141 -6.41 28.12 -14.62
N PHE A 142 -6.92 27.77 -13.46
CA PHE A 142 -7.13 26.37 -13.06
C PHE A 142 -8.56 26.14 -12.58
N PRO A 143 -9.23 25.03 -13.04
CA PRO A 143 -10.62 24.80 -12.72
C PRO A 143 -10.82 24.42 -11.25
N GLU A 144 -11.94 24.83 -10.67
CA GLU A 144 -12.53 24.29 -9.46
C GLU A 144 -13.44 23.08 -9.82
N SER A 145 -13.77 22.24 -8.83
CA SER A 145 -14.70 21.14 -9.02
C SER A 145 -16.02 21.40 -8.27
N VAL A 146 -17.14 21.27 -8.97
CA VAL A 146 -18.47 21.29 -8.34
C VAL A 146 -18.89 19.86 -8.06
N LEU A 147 -18.90 19.46 -6.78
CA LEU A 147 -19.18 18.08 -6.35
C LEU A 147 -20.68 17.76 -6.31
N ALA A 148 -21.51 18.77 -6.02
CA ALA A 148 -22.96 18.63 -5.97
C ALA A 148 -23.67 19.96 -6.17
N GLY A 149 -24.96 19.89 -6.58
CA GLY A 149 -25.84 21.02 -6.69
C GLY A 149 -27.17 20.74 -5.98
N PHE A 150 -27.59 21.68 -5.13
CA PHE A 150 -28.79 21.54 -4.31
C PHE A 150 -29.79 22.63 -4.64
N LYS A 151 -31.08 22.33 -4.44
CA LYS A 151 -32.15 23.31 -4.48
C LYS A 151 -32.36 23.85 -3.06
N VAL A 152 -32.52 25.16 -2.93
CA VAL A 152 -32.93 25.80 -1.66
C VAL A 152 -34.40 25.48 -1.38
N GLU A 153 -34.63 24.81 -0.25
CA GLU A 153 -35.99 24.40 0.21
C GLU A 153 -36.56 25.35 1.26
N ALA A 154 -35.73 26.00 2.06
CA ALA A 154 -36.12 27.02 3.03
C ALA A 154 -34.96 27.97 3.28
N ALA A 155 -35.23 29.15 3.78
CA ALA A 155 -34.22 30.12 4.20
C ALA A 155 -34.73 30.93 5.40
N THR A 156 -33.84 31.22 6.34
CA THR A 156 -34.11 32.14 7.44
C THR A 156 -33.13 33.32 7.35
N PRO A 157 -33.57 34.56 7.28
CA PRO A 157 -32.65 35.69 7.26
C PRO A 157 -31.66 35.59 8.43
N ASP A 158 -30.37 35.80 8.13
CA ASP A 158 -29.27 35.77 9.09
C ASP A 158 -29.01 34.41 9.81
N ALA A 159 -29.81 33.35 9.51
CA ALA A 159 -29.66 32.04 10.14
C ALA A 159 -29.21 30.92 9.20
N GLY A 160 -29.32 31.10 7.88
CA GLY A 160 -28.84 30.10 6.91
C GLY A 160 -29.89 29.63 5.90
N ILE A 161 -29.55 28.56 5.19
CA ILE A 161 -30.39 27.94 4.17
C ILE A 161 -30.53 26.43 4.39
N LEU A 162 -31.67 25.86 3.98
CA LEU A 162 -31.92 24.43 4.05
C LEU A 162 -31.97 23.87 2.62
N VAL A 163 -31.29 22.75 2.43
CA VAL A 163 -31.24 22.01 1.15
C VAL A 163 -31.63 20.55 1.35
N ASP A 164 -32.23 19.93 0.34
CA ASP A 164 -32.38 18.47 0.28
C ASP A 164 -31.05 17.86 -0.14
N ALA A 165 -30.40 17.14 0.77
CA ALA A 165 -29.09 16.52 0.59
C ALA A 165 -29.19 14.98 0.43
N THR A 166 -30.36 14.42 0.29
CA THR A 166 -30.59 12.98 0.24
C THR A 166 -29.77 12.30 -0.85
N ASP A 167 -29.88 12.79 -2.09
CA ASP A 167 -29.16 12.20 -3.23
C ASP A 167 -27.65 12.38 -3.11
N PHE A 168 -27.19 13.45 -2.45
CA PHE A 168 -25.77 13.67 -2.19
C PHE A 168 -25.19 12.60 -1.26
N PHE A 169 -25.89 12.27 -0.19
CA PHE A 169 -25.43 11.26 0.75
C PHE A 169 -25.68 9.81 0.26
N LEU A 170 -26.59 9.61 -0.68
CA LEU A 170 -26.85 8.31 -1.31
C LEU A 170 -26.04 8.08 -2.60
N ARG A 171 -25.09 8.95 -2.94
CA ARG A 171 -24.20 8.71 -4.08
C ARG A 171 -23.08 7.76 -3.71
N ASP A 172 -22.47 7.13 -4.70
CA ASP A 172 -21.18 6.44 -4.61
C ASP A 172 -20.04 7.48 -4.42
N ALA A 173 -19.77 7.86 -3.18
CA ALA A 173 -18.76 8.86 -2.87
C ALA A 173 -17.36 8.24 -2.84
N HIS A 174 -17.27 6.93 -2.54
CA HIS A 174 -16.00 6.21 -2.42
C HIS A 174 -15.51 5.59 -3.74
N GLY A 175 -16.35 5.64 -4.80
CA GLY A 175 -15.98 5.11 -6.12
C GLY A 175 -16.04 3.59 -6.21
N VAL A 176 -16.92 2.95 -5.43
CA VAL A 176 -17.05 1.49 -5.37
C VAL A 176 -17.34 0.88 -6.75
N GLY A 177 -18.30 1.47 -7.51
CA GLY A 177 -18.66 0.98 -8.84
C GLY A 177 -17.51 1.12 -9.86
N GLU A 178 -16.75 2.21 -9.78
CA GLU A 178 -15.57 2.43 -10.63
C GLU A 178 -14.46 1.44 -10.28
N THR A 179 -14.15 1.26 -9.01
CA THR A 179 -13.15 0.29 -8.51
C THR A 179 -13.46 -1.13 -8.98
N LEU A 180 -14.71 -1.59 -8.85
CA LEU A 180 -15.12 -2.91 -9.32
C LEU A 180 -14.97 -3.07 -10.83
N THR A 181 -15.23 -2.02 -11.59
CA THR A 181 -15.06 -2.03 -13.05
C THR A 181 -13.58 -2.07 -13.44
N HIS A 182 -12.76 -1.26 -12.80
CA HIS A 182 -11.29 -1.22 -13.04
C HIS A 182 -10.65 -2.58 -12.76
N LEU A 183 -11.03 -3.21 -11.66
CA LEU A 183 -10.58 -4.56 -11.26
C LEU A 183 -11.26 -5.70 -12.04
N GLN A 184 -11.98 -5.41 -13.11
CA GLN A 184 -12.65 -6.38 -13.97
C GLN A 184 -13.61 -7.34 -13.23
N GLN A 185 -14.17 -6.89 -12.11
CA GLN A 185 -15.14 -7.69 -11.34
C GLN A 185 -16.55 -7.68 -11.96
N GLY A 186 -16.81 -6.76 -12.87
CA GLY A 186 -18.09 -6.57 -13.53
C GLY A 186 -18.52 -5.11 -13.56
N SER A 187 -19.62 -4.82 -14.25
CA SER A 187 -20.20 -3.46 -14.32
C SER A 187 -21.29 -3.30 -13.26
N TYR A 188 -20.92 -2.90 -12.08
CA TYR A 188 -21.83 -2.63 -10.97
C TYR A 188 -22.27 -1.17 -10.99
N ARG A 189 -23.54 -0.94 -10.70
CA ARG A 189 -24.11 0.41 -10.59
C ARG A 189 -24.90 0.54 -9.29
N LEU A 190 -24.82 1.71 -8.68
CA LEU A 190 -25.62 2.05 -7.51
C LEU A 190 -27.12 1.86 -7.83
N ASP A 191 -27.82 1.12 -6.95
CA ASP A 191 -29.27 0.92 -7.02
C ASP A 191 -29.97 1.75 -5.94
N PRO A 192 -30.57 2.90 -6.28
CA PRO A 192 -31.23 3.75 -5.30
C PRO A 192 -32.42 3.08 -4.59
N ALA A 193 -33.10 2.11 -5.25
CA ALA A 193 -34.22 1.42 -4.65
C ALA A 193 -33.85 0.47 -3.52
N ARG A 194 -32.57 0.06 -3.50
CA ARG A 194 -31.99 -0.82 -2.46
C ARG A 194 -30.96 -0.09 -1.59
N SER A 195 -30.98 1.26 -1.59
CA SER A 195 -30.07 2.11 -0.82
C SER A 195 -30.85 3.01 0.14
N ALA A 196 -30.27 3.34 1.30
CA ALA A 196 -30.94 4.14 2.33
C ALA A 196 -29.93 4.86 3.24
N ILE A 197 -30.37 5.95 3.89
CA ILE A 197 -29.62 6.61 4.96
C ILE A 197 -29.64 5.72 6.22
N ALA A 198 -28.48 5.46 6.81
CA ALA A 198 -28.31 4.73 8.07
C ALA A 198 -28.43 5.70 9.26
N LEU A 199 -29.66 5.90 9.76
CA LEU A 199 -29.95 6.90 10.80
C LEU A 199 -29.31 6.59 12.16
N ASP A 200 -29.03 5.34 12.45
CA ASP A 200 -28.34 4.89 13.67
C ASP A 200 -26.90 5.40 13.76
N HIS A 201 -26.25 5.65 12.62
CA HIS A 201 -24.90 6.18 12.50
C HIS A 201 -24.86 7.62 11.94
N THR A 202 -26.01 8.27 11.73
CA THR A 202 -26.09 9.65 11.28
C THR A 202 -26.21 10.58 12.46
N LYS A 203 -25.22 11.49 12.64
CA LYS A 203 -25.11 12.40 13.80
C LYS A 203 -24.49 13.72 13.39
N ALA A 204 -24.90 14.81 14.05
CA ALA A 204 -24.21 16.09 13.94
C ALA A 204 -23.63 16.48 15.31
N PHE A 205 -22.39 16.90 15.34
CA PHE A 205 -21.65 17.34 16.51
C PHE A 205 -21.25 18.82 16.35
N PRO A 206 -20.81 19.51 17.41
CA PRO A 206 -20.44 20.93 17.30
C PRO A 206 -19.31 21.23 16.29
N LYS A 207 -18.43 20.24 15.97
CA LYS A 207 -17.29 20.42 15.08
C LYS A 207 -17.30 19.54 13.85
N ASN A 208 -18.23 18.60 13.76
CA ASN A 208 -18.35 17.67 12.62
C ASN A 208 -19.78 17.19 12.46
N THR A 209 -20.13 16.84 11.21
CA THR A 209 -21.41 16.24 10.83
C THR A 209 -21.11 14.95 10.07
N GLU A 210 -21.68 13.84 10.55
CA GLU A 210 -21.43 12.48 10.13
C GLU A 210 -22.70 11.87 9.55
N VAL A 211 -22.64 11.39 8.32
CA VAL A 211 -23.77 10.73 7.66
C VAL A 211 -23.30 9.39 7.10
N GLU A 212 -24.03 8.33 7.43
CA GLU A 212 -23.79 6.99 6.90
C GLU A 212 -24.91 6.55 5.99
N ALA A 213 -24.58 5.92 4.87
CA ALA A 213 -25.50 5.39 3.88
C ALA A 213 -25.27 3.90 3.65
N ILE A 214 -26.36 3.14 3.54
CA ILE A 214 -26.35 1.76 3.05
C ILE A 214 -26.49 1.85 1.54
N LEU A 215 -25.47 1.42 0.80
CA LEU A 215 -25.44 1.51 -0.67
C LEU A 215 -25.35 0.11 -1.28
N THR A 216 -26.28 -0.21 -2.17
CA THR A 216 -26.30 -1.47 -2.90
C THR A 216 -25.88 -1.25 -4.35
N PHE A 217 -24.86 -1.97 -4.76
CA PHE A 217 -24.35 -1.98 -6.14
C PHE A 217 -24.85 -3.23 -6.84
N ALA A 218 -25.54 -3.06 -7.96
CA ALA A 218 -26.20 -4.12 -8.69
C ALA A 218 -25.66 -4.26 -10.11
N THR A 219 -25.71 -5.49 -10.63
CA THR A 219 -25.39 -5.81 -12.01
C THR A 219 -26.35 -6.86 -12.58
N ASP A 220 -26.68 -6.76 -13.89
CA ASP A 220 -27.46 -7.76 -14.59
C ASP A 220 -26.64 -9.01 -14.95
N VAL A 221 -25.32 -8.88 -14.99
CA VAL A 221 -24.38 -9.96 -15.30
C VAL A 221 -23.53 -10.19 -14.08
N ALA A 222 -23.76 -11.32 -13.39
CA ALA A 222 -22.98 -11.70 -12.23
C ALA A 222 -21.47 -11.71 -12.57
N SER A 223 -20.66 -11.36 -11.58
CA SER A 223 -19.23 -11.54 -11.64
C SER A 223 -18.87 -12.99 -11.97
N ARG A 224 -17.76 -13.17 -12.67
CA ARG A 224 -17.29 -14.52 -13.04
C ARG A 224 -17.11 -15.36 -11.77
N ARG A 225 -17.53 -16.63 -11.81
CA ARG A 225 -17.32 -17.57 -10.71
C ARG A 225 -15.83 -17.62 -10.30
N GLY A 226 -15.58 -17.49 -9.00
CA GLY A 226 -14.24 -17.39 -8.45
C GLY A 226 -13.61 -16.00 -8.62
N SER A 227 -14.40 -14.96 -8.92
CA SER A 227 -13.98 -13.57 -8.77
C SER A 227 -14.04 -13.16 -7.30
N PHE A 228 -13.33 -12.09 -6.93
CA PHE A 228 -13.32 -11.63 -5.54
C PHE A 228 -14.70 -11.21 -5.03
N VAL A 229 -15.59 -10.70 -5.89
CA VAL A 229 -16.99 -10.38 -5.51
C VAL A 229 -17.80 -11.66 -5.27
N ASP A 230 -17.66 -12.69 -6.12
CA ASP A 230 -18.32 -13.99 -5.95
C ASP A 230 -17.91 -14.67 -4.65
N ASP A 231 -16.64 -14.53 -4.25
CA ASP A 231 -16.10 -15.13 -3.03
C ASP A 231 -16.61 -14.49 -1.74
N VAL A 232 -16.96 -13.18 -1.76
CA VAL A 232 -17.30 -12.43 -0.53
C VAL A 232 -18.78 -12.04 -0.45
N SER A 233 -19.52 -12.02 -1.55
CA SER A 233 -20.92 -11.60 -1.59
C SER A 233 -21.88 -12.81 -1.58
N PRO A 234 -22.92 -12.80 -0.73
CA PRO A 234 -23.95 -13.86 -0.73
C PRO A 234 -24.69 -13.96 -2.09
N ASP A 235 -24.87 -12.82 -2.79
CA ASP A 235 -25.41 -12.71 -4.13
C ASP A 235 -24.44 -11.86 -4.98
N PRO A 236 -23.76 -12.47 -5.96
CA PRO A 236 -22.84 -11.73 -6.81
C PRO A 236 -23.51 -10.72 -7.76
N HIS A 237 -24.86 -10.67 -7.82
CA HIS A 237 -25.60 -9.64 -8.53
C HIS A 237 -25.87 -8.38 -7.70
N ALA A 238 -25.66 -8.45 -6.37
CA ALA A 238 -26.03 -7.36 -5.47
C ALA A 238 -25.06 -7.28 -4.28
N MET A 239 -24.07 -6.41 -4.38
CA MET A 239 -23.13 -6.14 -3.31
C MET A 239 -23.55 -4.90 -2.52
N THR A 240 -23.68 -5.02 -1.19
CA THR A 240 -24.03 -3.90 -0.33
C THR A 240 -22.86 -3.55 0.60
N VAL A 241 -22.49 -2.27 0.60
CA VAL A 241 -21.52 -1.67 1.53
C VAL A 241 -22.19 -0.56 2.33
N ARG A 242 -21.48 -0.01 3.31
CA ARG A 242 -21.87 1.26 3.92
C ARG A 242 -20.80 2.29 3.63
N GLU A 243 -21.24 3.47 3.22
CA GLU A 243 -20.37 4.63 3.06
C GLU A 243 -20.65 5.64 4.15
N HIS A 244 -19.58 6.18 4.71
CA HIS A 244 -19.62 7.22 5.72
C HIS A 244 -19.06 8.51 5.10
N GLN A 245 -19.76 9.62 5.28
CA GLN A 245 -19.39 10.93 4.76
C GLN A 245 -19.35 11.94 5.91
N SER A 246 -18.26 12.70 5.98
CA SER A 246 -18.00 13.61 7.09
C SER A 246 -17.72 15.02 6.60
N PHE A 247 -18.34 16.01 7.23
CA PHE A 247 -17.95 17.42 7.17
C PHE A 247 -17.37 17.83 8.51
N MET A 248 -16.21 18.47 8.51
CA MET A 248 -15.53 18.91 9.71
C MET A 248 -15.17 20.40 9.65
N GLU A 249 -15.29 21.07 10.79
CA GLU A 249 -14.71 22.40 10.98
C GLU A 249 -13.20 22.35 10.76
N LEU A 250 -12.67 23.32 10.02
CA LEU A 250 -11.24 23.39 9.79
C LEU A 250 -10.48 23.65 11.09
N PRO A 251 -9.24 23.13 11.22
CA PRO A 251 -8.43 23.37 12.39
C PRO A 251 -8.23 24.85 12.67
N PRO A 252 -8.15 25.27 13.95
CA PRO A 252 -7.90 26.66 14.29
C PRO A 252 -6.54 27.13 13.73
N PRO A 253 -6.37 28.44 13.42
CA PRO A 253 -5.10 29.00 12.97
C PRO A 253 -3.94 28.68 13.92
N GLY A 254 -2.70 28.77 13.41
CA GLY A 254 -1.47 28.63 14.21
C GLY A 254 -0.69 27.34 13.97
N PHE A 255 -1.13 26.45 13.10
CA PHE A 255 -0.26 25.39 12.58
C PHE A 255 0.73 26.00 11.58
N THR A 256 2.02 25.73 11.77
CA THR A 256 3.08 26.17 10.86
C THR A 256 3.53 24.97 10.03
N PRO A 257 3.33 24.98 8.69
CA PRO A 257 3.87 23.94 7.82
C PRO A 257 5.38 23.81 7.98
N ARG A 258 5.90 22.59 7.99
CA ARG A 258 7.34 22.33 8.07
C ARG A 258 7.84 21.91 6.70
N ARG A 259 8.92 22.53 6.24
CA ARG A 259 9.50 22.24 4.92
C ARG A 259 9.84 20.75 4.79
N PHE A 260 9.52 20.18 3.64
CA PHE A 260 9.97 18.85 3.25
C PHE A 260 11.47 18.87 2.89
N ASP A 261 12.16 17.79 3.26
CA ASP A 261 13.49 17.44 2.80
C ASP A 261 13.44 15.97 2.35
N PRO A 262 13.92 15.60 1.16
CA PRO A 262 13.85 14.22 0.65
C PRO A 262 14.57 13.20 1.55
N ARG A 263 15.41 13.64 2.48
CA ARG A 263 16.14 12.80 3.44
C ARG A 263 15.43 12.66 4.79
N SER A 264 14.28 13.33 4.97
CA SER A 264 13.60 13.44 6.27
C SER A 264 12.80 12.21 6.69
N GLY A 265 12.44 11.34 5.73
CA GLY A 265 11.59 10.19 5.96
C GLY A 265 10.10 10.51 6.14
N PHE A 266 9.64 11.66 5.68
CA PHE A 266 8.24 12.06 5.74
C PHE A 266 7.59 12.08 4.36
N PHE A 267 6.27 11.82 4.32
CA PHE A 267 5.48 12.08 3.13
C PHE A 267 5.37 13.57 2.84
N PRO A 268 5.55 14.01 1.59
CA PRO A 268 5.35 15.38 1.18
C PRO A 268 3.87 15.68 0.91
N SER A 269 3.42 16.88 1.29
CA SER A 269 2.28 17.55 0.68
C SER A 269 2.81 18.68 -0.19
N SER A 270 2.30 18.86 -1.40
CA SER A 270 2.86 19.81 -2.35
C SER A 270 1.80 20.65 -3.06
N TYR A 271 2.21 21.85 -3.49
CA TYR A 271 1.46 22.70 -4.38
C TYR A 271 2.42 23.50 -5.28
N ARG A 272 1.92 24.07 -6.36
CA ARG A 272 2.69 24.98 -7.22
C ARG A 272 2.35 26.42 -6.89
N ASP A 273 3.38 27.22 -6.54
CA ASP A 273 3.25 28.66 -6.28
C ASP A 273 3.75 29.46 -7.48
N TYR A 274 2.85 30.18 -8.12
CA TYR A 274 3.12 30.98 -9.32
C TYR A 274 3.74 32.34 -9.01
N SER A 275 3.89 32.70 -7.74
CA SER A 275 4.47 33.98 -7.31
C SER A 275 5.92 33.91 -6.84
N VAL A 276 6.53 32.72 -6.90
CA VAL A 276 7.96 32.58 -6.60
C VAL A 276 8.83 33.24 -7.67
N PRO A 277 10.06 33.70 -7.32
CA PRO A 277 10.99 34.24 -8.30
C PRO A 277 11.24 33.30 -9.47
N LEU A 278 11.48 33.84 -10.69
CA LEU A 278 11.65 33.05 -11.91
C LEU A 278 12.79 32.01 -11.86
N GLY A 279 13.75 32.19 -10.98
CA GLY A 279 14.87 31.26 -10.79
C GLY A 279 14.62 30.19 -9.73
N ASP A 280 13.50 30.24 -9.02
CA ASP A 280 13.15 29.32 -7.94
C ASP A 280 12.17 28.25 -8.41
N ASP A 281 12.18 27.10 -7.72
CA ASP A 281 11.22 26.03 -8.00
C ASP A 281 9.80 26.45 -7.58
N MET A 282 8.85 26.26 -8.48
CA MET A 282 7.44 26.50 -8.20
C MET A 282 6.84 25.47 -7.25
N ALA A 283 7.41 24.26 -7.19
CA ALA A 283 6.94 23.22 -6.28
C ALA A 283 7.31 23.58 -4.83
N GLN A 284 6.29 23.89 -4.05
CA GLN A 284 6.43 24.11 -2.61
C GLN A 284 6.00 22.84 -1.89
N GLN A 285 6.91 22.31 -1.05
CA GLN A 285 6.69 21.04 -0.38
C GLN A 285 6.84 21.20 1.14
N PHE A 286 5.94 20.56 1.87
CA PHE A 286 5.97 20.47 3.34
C PHE A 286 5.59 19.06 3.78
N ILE A 287 6.10 18.66 4.96
CA ILE A 287 5.76 17.34 5.53
C ILE A 287 4.34 17.34 6.09
N ILE A 288 3.67 16.19 6.03
CA ILE A 288 2.43 15.98 6.77
C ILE A 288 2.76 15.58 8.21
N ARG A 289 2.04 16.12 9.20
CA ARG A 289 2.23 15.81 10.63
C ARG A 289 1.07 16.26 11.50
N HIS A 290 0.90 15.68 12.66
CA HIS A 290 -0.04 16.17 13.67
C HIS A 290 0.41 17.50 14.28
N ARG A 291 -0.56 18.30 14.73
CA ARG A 291 -0.30 19.48 15.55
C ARG A 291 0.22 19.04 16.92
N LEU A 292 1.39 19.56 17.30
CA LEU A 292 1.95 19.35 18.63
C LEU A 292 2.61 20.66 19.10
N ILE A 293 2.15 21.20 20.22
CA ILE A 293 2.54 22.51 20.74
C ILE A 293 2.95 22.37 22.20
N LYS A 294 4.10 22.95 22.58
CA LYS A 294 4.58 23.01 23.96
C LYS A 294 3.70 23.93 24.81
N LYS A 295 3.41 23.53 26.05
CA LYS A 295 2.78 24.40 27.04
C LYS A 295 3.67 25.60 27.39
N ASP A 296 4.98 25.36 27.54
CA ASP A 296 5.99 26.41 27.68
C ASP A 296 6.86 26.46 26.43
N PRO A 297 6.74 27.47 25.56
CA PRO A 297 7.54 27.63 24.35
C PRO A 297 9.06 27.65 24.56
N ASN A 298 9.51 27.98 25.78
CA ASN A 298 10.93 28.07 26.14
C ASN A 298 11.48 26.74 26.70
N CYS A 299 10.64 25.78 26.96
CA CYS A 299 11.06 24.46 27.44
C CYS A 299 11.98 23.76 26.43
N THR A 300 13.08 23.18 26.89
CA THR A 300 14.09 22.52 26.04
C THR A 300 14.14 21.02 26.20
N THR A 301 13.69 20.48 27.34
CA THR A 301 13.82 19.05 27.64
C THR A 301 12.61 18.59 28.45
N SER A 302 12.07 17.41 28.10
CA SER A 302 10.87 16.83 28.75
C SER A 302 9.68 17.78 28.77
N CYS A 303 9.41 18.40 27.63
CA CYS A 303 8.43 19.47 27.48
C CYS A 303 7.00 18.91 27.42
N GLU A 304 6.11 19.41 28.26
CA GLU A 304 4.70 19.04 28.18
C GLU A 304 4.01 19.62 26.94
N ALA A 305 3.18 18.82 26.30
CA ALA A 305 2.33 19.27 25.21
C ALA A 305 1.04 19.90 25.72
N VAL A 306 0.48 20.88 24.99
CA VAL A 306 -0.86 21.44 25.24
C VAL A 306 -1.91 20.34 25.18
N ALA A 307 -1.81 19.46 24.19
CA ALA A 307 -2.61 18.25 24.06
C ALA A 307 -1.71 17.11 23.54
N PRO A 308 -1.84 15.90 24.07
CA PRO A 308 -1.13 14.74 23.54
C PRO A 308 -1.72 14.33 22.18
N ILE A 309 -0.93 13.63 21.37
CA ILE A 309 -1.43 12.88 20.22
C ILE A 309 -2.02 11.57 20.75
N GLN A 310 -3.34 11.39 20.61
CA GLN A 310 -4.07 10.27 21.20
C GLN A 310 -4.58 9.33 20.12
N TYR A 311 -4.26 8.03 20.23
CA TYR A 311 -4.78 6.94 19.38
C TYR A 311 -5.62 5.96 20.19
N TYR A 312 -6.47 5.20 19.48
CA TYR A 312 -7.36 4.23 20.11
C TYR A 312 -7.36 2.92 19.31
N VAL A 313 -7.18 1.80 20.02
CA VAL A 313 -7.30 0.46 19.42
C VAL A 313 -8.77 0.04 19.41
N ASP A 314 -9.25 -0.39 18.25
CA ASP A 314 -10.59 -0.97 18.07
C ASP A 314 -10.79 -2.22 18.94
N ARG A 315 -11.97 -2.37 19.50
CA ARG A 315 -12.33 -3.53 20.34
C ARG A 315 -12.56 -4.83 19.55
N GLY A 316 -12.57 -4.76 18.21
CA GLY A 316 -12.79 -5.92 17.33
C GLY A 316 -11.64 -6.93 17.31
N ALA A 317 -10.47 -6.59 17.84
CA ALA A 317 -9.36 -7.54 18.00
C ALA A 317 -9.55 -8.38 19.27
N ALA A 318 -9.32 -9.71 19.15
CA ALA A 318 -9.32 -10.62 20.30
C ALA A 318 -7.97 -10.56 21.05
N GLU A 319 -7.97 -10.95 22.35
CA GLU A 319 -6.71 -11.17 23.06
C GLU A 319 -6.02 -12.46 22.57
N PRO A 320 -4.67 -12.51 22.60
CA PRO A 320 -3.72 -11.48 23.05
C PRO A 320 -3.34 -10.44 21.96
N VAL A 321 -3.91 -10.51 20.78
CA VAL A 321 -3.61 -9.62 19.64
C VAL A 321 -3.94 -8.17 19.99
N ARG A 322 -5.08 -7.91 20.64
CA ARG A 322 -5.49 -6.56 21.02
C ARG A 322 -4.48 -5.86 21.94
N THR A 323 -3.94 -6.60 22.92
CA THR A 323 -2.87 -6.09 23.79
C THR A 323 -1.58 -5.84 23.01
N ALA A 324 -1.22 -6.73 22.08
CA ALA A 324 -0.02 -6.54 21.24
C ALA A 324 -0.13 -5.30 20.32
N LEU A 325 -1.32 -5.02 19.74
CA LEU A 325 -1.57 -3.80 18.98
C LEU A 325 -1.35 -2.54 19.81
N LEU A 326 -1.89 -2.53 21.04
CA LEU A 326 -1.74 -1.42 21.98
C LEU A 326 -0.27 -1.18 22.35
N GLU A 327 0.44 -2.25 22.69
CA GLU A 327 1.85 -2.20 23.10
C GLU A 327 2.74 -1.70 21.96
N GLY A 328 2.59 -2.24 20.75
CA GLY A 328 3.39 -1.85 19.59
C GLY A 328 3.20 -0.39 19.21
N ALA A 329 1.96 0.08 19.15
CA ALA A 329 1.68 1.48 18.85
C ALA A 329 2.23 2.44 19.94
N ARG A 330 2.26 2.04 21.21
CA ARG A 330 2.82 2.83 22.30
C ARG A 330 4.32 3.05 22.21
N TRP A 331 5.05 2.25 21.42
CA TRP A 331 6.49 2.44 21.26
C TRP A 331 6.85 3.83 20.75
N TRP A 332 5.99 4.49 19.98
CA TRP A 332 6.22 5.84 19.47
C TRP A 332 6.46 6.90 20.57
N ASP A 333 5.91 6.72 21.77
CA ASP A 333 6.17 7.67 22.87
C ASP A 333 7.68 7.82 23.18
N GLN A 334 8.47 6.73 22.97
CA GLN A 334 9.93 6.78 23.13
C GLN A 334 10.60 7.72 22.11
N ALA A 335 10.08 7.78 20.86
CA ALA A 335 10.60 8.68 19.84
C ALA A 335 10.25 10.14 20.14
N PHE A 336 9.04 10.39 20.65
CA PHE A 336 8.65 11.74 21.12
C PHE A 336 9.49 12.20 22.32
N GLN A 337 9.79 11.31 23.27
CA GLN A 337 10.70 11.62 24.37
C GLN A 337 12.11 11.96 23.87
N ALA A 338 12.64 11.21 22.89
CA ALA A 338 13.93 11.50 22.26
C ALA A 338 13.94 12.86 21.52
N ALA A 339 12.80 13.33 21.02
CA ALA A 339 12.61 14.64 20.41
C ALA A 339 12.43 15.78 21.44
N GLY A 340 12.54 15.48 22.75
CA GLY A 340 12.51 16.45 23.84
C GLY A 340 11.13 16.67 24.48
N TRP A 341 10.15 15.81 24.18
CA TRP A 341 8.83 15.85 24.77
C TRP A 341 8.74 15.08 26.10
N ALA A 342 7.78 15.39 26.93
CA ALA A 342 7.51 14.65 28.17
C ALA A 342 6.89 13.27 27.87
N PRO A 343 7.11 12.26 28.74
CA PRO A 343 6.42 10.98 28.64
C PRO A 343 4.90 11.13 28.56
N GLY A 344 4.25 10.35 27.72
CA GLY A 344 2.80 10.44 27.49
C GLY A 344 2.39 11.56 26.54
N THR A 345 3.32 12.12 25.76
CA THR A 345 3.00 13.03 24.65
C THR A 345 2.33 12.29 23.51
N PHE A 346 2.71 11.04 23.27
CA PHE A 346 1.99 10.11 22.40
C PHE A 346 1.31 9.03 23.25
N LYS A 347 0.00 8.84 23.08
CA LYS A 347 -0.81 7.94 23.89
C LYS A 347 -1.63 6.99 23.02
N VAL A 348 -1.79 5.77 23.51
CA VAL A 348 -2.69 4.78 22.88
C VAL A 348 -3.52 4.10 23.98
N ASP A 349 -4.83 4.06 23.80
CA ASP A 349 -5.78 3.43 24.70
C ASP A 349 -6.80 2.59 23.92
N PHE A 350 -7.68 1.87 24.58
CA PHE A 350 -8.80 1.19 23.90
C PHE A 350 -9.91 2.19 23.59
N LEU A 351 -10.52 2.04 22.40
CA LEU A 351 -11.64 2.89 21.99
C LEU A 351 -12.79 2.77 23.02
N PRO A 352 -13.39 3.88 23.47
CA PRO A 352 -14.59 3.86 24.31
C PRO A 352 -15.71 3.04 23.66
N ALA A 353 -16.54 2.36 24.46
CA ALA A 353 -17.55 1.42 23.95
C ALA A 353 -18.65 2.10 23.11
N ASP A 354 -18.91 3.37 23.37
CA ASP A 354 -19.89 4.22 22.71
C ASP A 354 -19.32 5.12 21.61
N ALA A 355 -18.01 5.06 21.35
CA ALA A 355 -17.35 5.82 20.28
C ALA A 355 -17.49 5.12 18.94
N ASP A 356 -17.73 5.92 17.89
CA ASP A 356 -17.73 5.46 16.51
C ASP A 356 -16.30 5.56 15.93
N PRO A 357 -15.70 4.48 15.42
CA PRO A 357 -14.36 4.53 14.84
C PRO A 357 -14.26 5.41 13.59
N MET A 358 -15.36 5.67 12.89
CA MET A 358 -15.41 6.57 11.73
C MET A 358 -15.45 8.06 12.12
N ASP A 359 -15.77 8.40 13.37
CA ASP A 359 -15.77 9.77 13.86
C ASP A 359 -14.36 10.38 13.72
N LEU A 360 -14.27 11.51 12.99
CA LEU A 360 -13.01 12.18 12.70
C LEU A 360 -12.25 12.69 13.94
N ARG A 361 -12.89 12.72 15.12
CA ARG A 361 -12.24 13.11 16.38
C ARG A 361 -11.30 12.04 16.95
N TYR A 362 -11.35 10.80 16.47
CA TYR A 362 -10.56 9.68 17.00
C TYR A 362 -9.53 9.23 15.97
N ASN A 363 -8.25 9.24 16.31
CA ASN A 363 -7.23 8.47 15.61
C ASN A 363 -7.43 7.00 15.98
N ILE A 364 -7.49 6.11 15.00
CA ILE A 364 -7.96 4.73 15.23
C ILE A 364 -6.97 3.71 14.69
N ILE A 365 -6.84 2.58 15.41
CA ILE A 365 -6.11 1.38 14.98
C ILE A 365 -7.13 0.26 14.89
N GLN A 366 -7.49 -0.13 13.66
CA GLN A 366 -8.54 -1.10 13.38
C GLN A 366 -7.99 -2.47 13.05
N TRP A 367 -8.68 -3.50 13.54
CA TRP A 367 -8.43 -4.90 13.20
C TRP A 367 -9.51 -5.40 12.23
N VAL A 368 -9.13 -5.73 10.99
CA VAL A 368 -10.08 -6.08 9.93
C VAL A 368 -9.96 -7.55 9.54
N HIS A 369 -11.11 -8.17 9.25
CA HIS A 369 -11.19 -9.54 8.76
C HIS A 369 -11.37 -9.54 7.26
N ARG A 370 -10.62 -10.41 6.56
CA ARG A 370 -10.64 -10.55 5.11
C ARG A 370 -10.71 -12.02 4.72
N TYR A 371 -11.31 -12.28 3.57
CA TYR A 371 -11.33 -13.62 2.97
C TYR A 371 -9.94 -14.04 2.49
N THR A 372 -9.21 -13.14 1.84
CA THR A 372 -7.86 -13.38 1.35
C THR A 372 -6.83 -12.59 2.15
N ARG A 373 -5.56 -13.04 2.13
CA ARG A 373 -4.45 -12.26 2.69
C ARG A 373 -4.26 -10.97 1.90
N GLY A 374 -4.00 -9.90 2.60
CA GLY A 374 -3.72 -8.60 2.03
C GLY A 374 -2.82 -7.77 2.95
N TRP A 375 -2.43 -6.59 2.49
CA TRP A 375 -1.56 -5.69 3.23
C TRP A 375 -2.32 -4.94 4.32
N SER A 376 -1.57 -4.49 5.33
CA SER A 376 -2.02 -3.49 6.30
C SER A 376 -1.61 -2.11 5.79
N TYR A 377 -2.24 -1.05 6.27
CA TYR A 377 -1.89 0.31 5.88
C TYR A 377 -2.27 1.33 6.95
N GLY A 378 -1.50 2.43 6.98
CA GLY A 378 -1.82 3.63 7.74
C GLY A 378 -2.16 4.77 6.79
N ALA A 379 -3.37 5.33 6.92
CA ALA A 379 -3.84 6.48 6.15
C ALA A 379 -4.12 7.68 7.06
N ALA A 380 -4.08 8.89 6.52
CA ALA A 380 -4.37 10.09 7.27
C ALA A 380 -5.34 11.01 6.52
N VAL A 381 -6.28 11.60 7.27
CA VAL A 381 -7.06 12.76 6.80
C VAL A 381 -6.22 14.00 7.08
N VAL A 382 -5.86 14.72 6.03
CA VAL A 382 -4.91 15.83 6.08
C VAL A 382 -5.57 17.12 5.59
N ASP A 383 -5.28 18.24 6.25
CA ASP A 383 -5.61 19.57 5.70
C ASP A 383 -4.63 19.89 4.55
N PRO A 384 -5.07 19.86 3.28
CA PRO A 384 -4.19 20.05 2.14
C PRO A 384 -3.60 21.46 2.02
N ARG A 385 -4.07 22.40 2.83
CA ARG A 385 -3.53 23.77 2.87
C ARG A 385 -2.23 23.83 3.65
N THR A 386 -2.04 22.94 4.63
CA THR A 386 -0.99 23.05 5.64
C THR A 386 -0.19 21.77 5.89
N GLY A 387 -0.73 20.60 5.54
CA GLY A 387 -0.16 19.30 5.89
C GLY A 387 -0.48 18.87 7.33
N GLU A 388 -1.42 19.55 8.01
CA GLU A 388 -1.85 19.14 9.34
C GLU A 388 -2.66 17.84 9.27
N ILE A 389 -2.22 16.81 9.95
CA ILE A 389 -2.98 15.56 10.10
C ILE A 389 -4.10 15.78 11.11
N ILE A 390 -5.34 15.53 10.68
CA ILE A 390 -6.56 15.69 11.47
C ILE A 390 -6.96 14.36 12.10
N LYS A 391 -6.83 13.26 11.34
CA LYS A 391 -7.12 11.90 11.80
C LYS A 391 -6.13 10.93 11.20
N GLY A 392 -5.52 10.10 12.05
CA GLY A 392 -4.81 8.90 11.65
C GLY A 392 -5.77 7.71 11.66
N ASN A 393 -5.68 6.86 10.64
CA ASN A 393 -6.50 5.66 10.50
C ASN A 393 -5.64 4.48 10.08
N VAL A 394 -5.40 3.57 11.02
CA VAL A 394 -4.58 2.36 10.82
C VAL A 394 -5.50 1.17 10.58
N THR A 395 -5.23 0.38 9.54
CA THR A 395 -5.99 -0.82 9.18
C THR A 395 -5.06 -2.04 9.14
N LEU A 396 -5.32 -3.01 10.02
CA LEU A 396 -4.50 -4.20 10.21
C LEU A 396 -5.29 -5.46 9.88
N GLY A 397 -4.79 -6.28 8.94
CA GLY A 397 -5.44 -7.50 8.48
C GLY A 397 -5.25 -8.68 9.44
N SER A 398 -6.33 -9.32 9.86
CA SER A 398 -6.31 -10.44 10.82
C SER A 398 -5.61 -11.70 10.32
N LEU A 399 -5.56 -11.90 9.00
CA LEU A 399 -4.89 -13.06 8.41
C LEU A 399 -3.36 -12.95 8.52
N ARG A 400 -2.83 -11.76 8.85
CA ARG A 400 -1.40 -11.59 9.09
C ARG A 400 -0.88 -12.49 10.20
N GLY A 401 -1.55 -12.48 11.36
CA GLY A 401 -1.17 -13.36 12.48
C GLY A 401 -1.23 -14.86 12.13
N ARG A 402 -2.20 -15.26 11.30
CA ARG A 402 -2.29 -16.66 10.82
C ARG A 402 -1.16 -17.02 9.88
N GLN A 403 -0.72 -16.09 9.03
CA GLN A 403 0.41 -16.29 8.13
C GLN A 403 1.72 -16.47 8.91
N ASP A 404 1.99 -15.59 9.88
CA ASP A 404 3.21 -15.69 10.69
C ASP A 404 3.23 -16.99 11.52
N TYR A 405 2.05 -17.42 12.01
CA TYR A 405 1.90 -18.70 12.69
C TYR A 405 2.22 -19.88 11.75
N LEU A 406 1.73 -19.85 10.50
CA LEU A 406 2.03 -20.86 9.48
C LEU A 406 3.52 -20.92 9.12
N ILE A 407 4.19 -19.77 9.02
CA ILE A 407 5.64 -19.68 8.80
C ILE A 407 6.37 -20.37 9.96
N ALA A 408 5.98 -20.07 11.19
CA ALA A 408 6.59 -20.67 12.37
C ALA A 408 6.33 -22.19 12.47
N GLU A 409 5.12 -22.67 12.16
CA GLU A 409 4.81 -24.10 12.05
C GLU A 409 5.69 -24.80 11.01
N ALA A 410 5.85 -24.19 9.84
CA ALA A 410 6.67 -24.72 8.76
C ALA A 410 8.15 -24.84 9.14
N LEU A 411 8.70 -23.83 9.83
CA LEU A 411 10.09 -23.82 10.28
C LEU A 411 10.36 -24.82 11.42
N LEU A 412 9.41 -24.96 12.36
CA LEU A 412 9.64 -25.73 13.58
C LEU A 412 9.17 -27.19 13.49
N SER A 413 8.14 -27.50 12.66
CA SER A 413 7.42 -28.77 12.67
C SER A 413 7.09 -29.21 14.12
N PRO A 414 6.18 -28.46 14.81
CA PRO A 414 6.15 -28.42 16.28
C PRO A 414 5.32 -29.53 16.94
N TYR A 415 4.66 -30.41 16.19
CA TYR A 415 3.72 -31.40 16.73
C TYR A 415 4.34 -32.79 16.88
N ASP A 416 4.07 -33.47 18.00
CA ASP A 416 4.45 -34.88 18.19
C ASP A 416 3.33 -35.84 17.71
N ALA A 417 3.60 -37.14 17.70
CA ALA A 417 2.65 -38.18 17.27
C ALA A 417 1.38 -38.26 18.15
N LYS A 418 1.37 -37.67 19.34
CA LYS A 418 0.22 -37.62 20.25
C LYS A 418 -0.55 -36.32 20.17
N GLY A 419 -0.11 -35.40 19.35
CA GLY A 419 -0.69 -34.06 19.19
C GLY A 419 -0.32 -33.08 20.28
N MET A 420 0.53 -33.53 21.19
CA MET A 420 1.15 -32.58 22.11
C MET A 420 2.04 -31.69 21.29
N ILE A 421 1.79 -30.40 21.35
CA ILE A 421 2.70 -29.40 20.90
C ILE A 421 3.94 -29.59 21.75
N LEU A 422 5.10 -29.66 21.10
CA LEU A 422 6.38 -29.58 21.84
C LEU A 422 6.44 -28.28 22.66
N TYR A 423 5.45 -27.38 22.37
CA TYR A 423 5.16 -26.12 23.02
C TYR A 423 3.65 -25.98 23.17
N GLU A 424 3.09 -25.66 24.33
CA GLU A 424 1.66 -25.52 24.56
C GLU A 424 1.00 -24.53 23.62
N ALA A 425 0.04 -24.96 22.79
CA ALA A 425 -0.71 -24.08 21.89
C ALA A 425 -1.80 -23.38 22.66
N GLU A 426 -1.70 -22.07 22.70
CA GLU A 426 -2.77 -21.26 23.25
C GLU A 426 -3.81 -20.92 22.18
N ASN A 427 -5.08 -20.95 22.60
CA ASN A 427 -6.22 -20.54 21.78
C ASN A 427 -6.17 -19.04 21.52
N ILE A 428 -5.88 -18.64 20.28
CA ILE A 428 -5.95 -17.23 19.84
C ILE A 428 -7.42 -16.74 19.79
N SER A 429 -8.40 -17.58 20.05
CA SER A 429 -9.85 -17.31 19.93
C SER A 429 -10.68 -17.61 21.18
N GLY A 430 -10.06 -17.59 22.37
CA GLY A 430 -10.82 -17.72 23.63
C GLY A 430 -11.54 -16.43 24.03
N PRO A 431 -12.63 -16.51 24.85
CA PRO A 431 -13.30 -15.32 25.35
C PRO A 431 -12.35 -14.47 26.20
N ALA A 432 -12.47 -13.14 26.06
CA ALA A 432 -11.56 -12.13 26.60
C ALA A 432 -11.36 -12.14 28.15
N GLU A 433 -12.07 -12.94 28.88
CA GLU A 433 -12.02 -12.99 30.36
C GLU A 433 -11.01 -14.00 30.93
N SER A 434 -10.39 -14.85 30.11
CA SER A 434 -9.46 -15.91 30.58
C SER A 434 -8.00 -15.72 30.15
N ALA A 435 -7.66 -14.65 29.46
CA ALA A 435 -6.30 -14.39 29.03
C ALA A 435 -5.45 -13.73 30.14
N SER A 436 -5.11 -14.50 31.15
CA SER A 436 -3.87 -14.20 31.89
C SER A 436 -2.71 -14.50 30.94
N VAL A 437 -1.86 -13.52 30.66
CA VAL A 437 -0.57 -13.72 29.97
C VAL A 437 0.19 -14.81 30.74
N THR A 438 0.12 -16.04 30.26
CA THR A 438 0.78 -17.16 30.91
C THR A 438 2.26 -17.12 30.57
N LYS A 439 3.11 -17.45 31.52
CA LYS A 439 4.59 -17.47 31.40
C LYS A 439 5.16 -18.44 30.36
N ASN A 440 4.31 -19.18 29.62
CA ASN A 440 4.67 -20.23 28.68
C ASN A 440 3.98 -20.07 27.32
N GLU A 441 4.11 -18.92 26.67
CA GLU A 441 3.69 -18.75 25.28
C GLU A 441 4.54 -19.65 24.36
N SER A 442 3.89 -20.31 23.37
CA SER A 442 4.61 -21.08 22.36
C SER A 442 5.53 -20.18 21.54
N PRO A 443 6.68 -20.67 21.01
CA PRO A 443 7.54 -19.88 20.13
C PRO A 443 6.79 -19.31 18.93
N MET A 444 5.81 -20.03 18.40
CA MET A 444 4.96 -19.59 17.29
C MET A 444 4.11 -18.40 17.69
N LEU A 445 3.42 -18.44 18.83
CA LEU A 445 2.61 -17.33 19.33
C LEU A 445 3.51 -16.11 19.67
N LYS A 446 4.67 -16.32 20.27
CA LYS A 446 5.64 -15.24 20.54
C LYS A 446 6.04 -14.52 19.25
N MET A 447 6.41 -15.26 18.22
CA MET A 447 6.75 -14.70 16.90
C MET A 447 5.59 -13.89 16.32
N VAL A 448 4.36 -14.43 16.35
CA VAL A 448 3.15 -13.72 15.92
C VAL A 448 2.98 -12.40 16.67
N LEU A 449 3.06 -12.42 18.00
CA LEU A 449 2.85 -11.24 18.83
C LEU A 449 3.97 -10.19 18.66
N GLN A 450 5.23 -10.62 18.43
CA GLN A 450 6.32 -9.72 18.04
C GLN A 450 5.98 -9.02 16.73
N ARG A 451 5.55 -9.78 15.71
CA ARG A 451 5.17 -9.19 14.41
C ARG A 451 3.99 -8.23 14.54
N ILE A 452 2.95 -8.58 15.31
CA ILE A 452 1.77 -7.71 15.49
C ILE A 452 2.17 -6.40 16.19
N ARG A 453 3.07 -6.43 17.18
CA ARG A 453 3.62 -5.20 17.80
C ARG A 453 4.35 -4.34 16.80
N GLN A 454 5.28 -4.95 16.04
CA GLN A 454 6.07 -4.23 15.02
C GLN A 454 5.14 -3.66 13.95
N LEU A 455 4.15 -4.41 13.45
CA LEU A 455 3.19 -3.97 12.45
C LEU A 455 2.32 -2.81 12.98
N ALA A 456 1.84 -2.88 14.22
CA ALA A 456 1.08 -1.79 14.83
C ALA A 456 1.91 -0.50 14.93
N ALA A 457 3.19 -0.60 15.29
CA ALA A 457 4.10 0.53 15.28
C ALA A 457 4.31 1.08 13.87
N HIS A 458 4.56 0.21 12.88
CA HIS A 458 4.78 0.56 11.48
C HIS A 458 3.61 1.36 10.89
N GLU A 459 2.39 0.80 10.92
CA GLU A 459 1.22 1.46 10.35
C GLU A 459 0.84 2.74 11.10
N THR A 460 1.11 2.79 12.41
CA THR A 460 0.98 4.03 13.18
C THR A 460 1.97 5.09 12.71
N GLY A 461 3.19 4.70 12.33
CA GLY A 461 4.22 5.61 11.79
C GLY A 461 3.75 6.34 10.52
N HIS A 462 3.07 5.65 9.61
CA HIS A 462 2.45 6.29 8.44
C HIS A 462 1.45 7.37 8.84
N THR A 463 0.65 7.11 9.83
CA THR A 463 -0.32 8.10 10.34
C THR A 463 0.30 9.21 11.18
N LEU A 464 1.61 9.13 11.48
CA LEU A 464 2.43 10.23 11.98
C LEU A 464 3.14 11.02 10.87
N GLY A 465 2.95 10.62 9.62
CA GLY A 465 3.52 11.26 8.43
C GLY A 465 4.78 10.60 7.87
N LEU A 466 5.21 9.46 8.40
CA LEU A 466 6.45 8.80 8.00
C LEU A 466 6.27 7.92 6.77
N ALA A 467 7.21 8.03 5.83
CA ALA A 467 7.39 7.11 4.72
C ALA A 467 8.26 5.90 5.14
N HIS A 468 8.35 4.88 4.29
CA HIS A 468 9.21 3.73 4.53
C HIS A 468 10.69 4.09 4.51
N ASN A 469 11.50 3.33 5.26
CA ASN A 469 12.95 3.35 5.15
C ASN A 469 13.50 1.93 4.94
N TYR A 470 13.61 1.50 3.69
CA TYR A 470 14.12 0.18 3.31
C TYR A 470 15.65 0.07 3.30
N GLY A 471 16.36 1.15 3.63
CA GLY A 471 17.80 1.12 3.86
C GLY A 471 18.20 0.80 5.31
N ALA A 472 17.21 0.63 6.19
CA ALA A 472 17.48 0.44 7.62
C ALA A 472 18.11 -0.92 7.95
N SER A 473 17.71 -2.00 7.26
CA SER A 473 18.26 -3.36 7.43
C SER A 473 19.76 -3.45 7.16
N ALA A 474 20.27 -2.60 6.26
CA ALA A 474 21.69 -2.58 5.88
C ALA A 474 22.60 -1.89 6.89
N PHE A 475 22.05 -1.22 7.92
CA PHE A 475 22.88 -0.62 8.96
C PHE A 475 23.37 -1.69 9.95
N PRO A 476 24.68 -1.75 10.28
CA PRO A 476 25.21 -2.73 11.21
C PRO A 476 24.54 -2.68 12.59
N HIS A 477 23.95 -3.77 13.03
CA HIS A 477 23.22 -3.86 14.30
C HIS A 477 23.16 -5.29 14.85
N SER A 478 22.86 -5.42 16.14
CA SER A 478 22.53 -6.71 16.72
C SER A 478 21.06 -7.08 16.45
N PRO A 479 20.67 -8.37 16.48
CA PRO A 479 19.27 -8.80 16.29
C PRO A 479 18.27 -8.21 17.29
N ASP A 480 18.76 -7.72 18.44
CA ASP A 480 17.95 -7.11 19.49
C ASP A 480 17.74 -5.60 19.32
N GLU A 481 18.46 -4.98 18.38
CA GLU A 481 18.35 -3.55 18.09
C GLU A 481 17.38 -3.32 16.93
N THR A 482 16.44 -2.41 17.10
CA THR A 482 15.55 -1.95 16.04
C THR A 482 16.18 -0.77 15.32
N MET A 483 16.39 -0.90 14.02
CA MET A 483 16.89 0.19 13.19
C MET A 483 15.78 1.14 12.79
N SER A 484 14.69 0.61 12.25
CA SER A 484 13.45 1.35 11.97
C SER A 484 12.25 0.41 12.03
N VAL A 485 11.13 0.88 12.60
CA VAL A 485 9.86 0.18 12.44
C VAL A 485 9.24 0.45 11.08
N MET A 486 9.71 1.49 10.34
CA MET A 486 9.25 1.84 9.00
C MET A 486 9.86 0.97 7.89
N GLU A 487 10.40 -0.18 8.25
CA GLU A 487 10.90 -1.23 7.38
C GLU A 487 9.94 -2.42 7.36
N TYR A 488 10.07 -3.30 6.35
CA TYR A 488 9.41 -4.59 6.28
C TYR A 488 10.40 -5.69 6.67
N PRO A 489 10.51 -6.07 7.95
CA PRO A 489 11.46 -7.09 8.36
C PRO A 489 10.98 -8.49 7.96
N HIS A 490 11.86 -9.32 7.40
CA HIS A 490 11.70 -10.77 7.32
C HIS A 490 11.97 -11.40 8.69
N PRO A 491 11.33 -12.54 9.06
CA PRO A 491 11.67 -13.19 10.31
C PRO A 491 13.17 -13.51 10.41
N TYR A 492 13.84 -12.93 11.41
CA TYR A 492 15.23 -13.27 11.67
C TYR A 492 15.32 -14.61 12.39
N VAL A 493 15.83 -15.63 11.71
CA VAL A 493 15.90 -17.02 12.18
C VAL A 493 17.35 -17.46 12.30
N THR A 494 17.70 -18.09 13.37
CA THR A 494 19.02 -18.74 13.56
C THR A 494 18.85 -20.25 13.74
N LEU A 495 19.94 -21.00 13.70
CA LEU A 495 19.92 -22.42 14.09
C LEU A 495 20.39 -22.57 15.52
N GLY A 496 19.57 -23.22 16.33
CA GLY A 496 19.96 -23.68 17.63
C GLY A 496 21.09 -24.74 17.57
N LYS A 497 21.70 -25.04 18.69
CA LYS A 497 22.77 -26.05 18.77
C LYS A 497 22.30 -27.46 18.40
N ASP A 498 21.00 -27.71 18.47
CA ASP A 498 20.30 -28.93 18.08
C ASP A 498 19.91 -28.99 16.61
N GLY A 499 20.24 -27.93 15.84
CA GLY A 499 19.87 -27.78 14.45
C GLY A 499 18.39 -27.40 14.22
N ILE A 500 17.67 -27.02 15.27
CA ILE A 500 16.28 -26.52 15.18
C ILE A 500 16.31 -25.02 14.93
N PRO A 501 15.47 -24.48 14.03
CA PRO A 501 15.33 -23.04 13.88
C PRO A 501 14.89 -22.36 15.19
N ASP A 502 15.60 -21.29 15.57
CA ASP A 502 15.28 -20.46 16.73
C ASP A 502 14.58 -19.17 16.26
N LEU A 503 13.36 -18.94 16.78
CA LEU A 503 12.49 -17.81 16.44
C LEU A 503 12.44 -16.75 17.56
N SER A 504 13.30 -16.84 18.58
CA SER A 504 13.25 -15.96 19.76
C SER A 504 13.47 -14.47 19.40
N HIS A 505 14.22 -14.20 18.34
CA HIS A 505 14.54 -12.87 17.81
C HIS A 505 13.91 -12.62 16.43
N ALA A 506 12.76 -13.27 16.11
CA ALA A 506 12.18 -13.25 14.78
C ALA A 506 11.85 -11.84 14.29
N TYR A 507 11.43 -10.96 15.18
CA TYR A 507 11.14 -9.56 14.83
C TYR A 507 11.71 -8.61 15.89
N PRO A 508 12.18 -7.42 15.48
CA PRO A 508 12.72 -6.41 16.40
C PRO A 508 11.65 -5.91 17.37
N VAL A 509 12.10 -5.44 18.53
CA VAL A 509 11.25 -4.93 19.62
C VAL A 509 11.59 -3.47 19.90
N ASN A 510 10.60 -2.65 20.19
CA ASN A 510 10.70 -1.21 20.43
C ASN A 510 10.88 -0.37 19.15
N ILE A 511 10.96 0.96 19.35
CA ILE A 511 11.13 1.95 18.30
C ILE A 511 12.59 2.01 17.82
N GLY A 512 12.77 2.22 16.54
CA GLY A 512 14.08 2.26 15.91
C GLY A 512 14.91 3.53 16.15
N ILE A 513 16.20 3.43 15.84
CA ILE A 513 17.13 4.56 15.91
C ILE A 513 16.72 5.62 14.88
N TRP A 514 16.43 5.20 13.64
CA TRP A 514 15.95 6.08 12.58
C TRP A 514 14.63 6.77 12.94
N ASP A 515 13.70 6.04 13.51
CA ASP A 515 12.38 6.56 13.88
C ASP A 515 12.49 7.74 14.87
N LYS A 516 13.45 7.67 15.80
CA LYS A 516 13.75 8.76 16.72
C LYS A 516 14.28 10.00 16.00
N VAL A 517 15.12 9.80 14.96
CA VAL A 517 15.64 10.89 14.13
C VAL A 517 14.52 11.53 13.33
N ALA A 518 13.68 10.72 12.68
CA ALA A 518 12.56 11.21 11.88
C ALA A 518 11.54 11.97 12.75
N ILE A 519 11.13 11.44 13.91
CA ILE A 519 10.25 12.16 14.84
C ILE A 519 10.91 13.45 15.37
N ASN A 520 12.21 13.44 15.60
CA ASN A 520 12.94 14.65 15.99
C ASN A 520 12.87 15.71 14.87
N TYR A 521 13.02 15.32 13.59
CA TYR A 521 12.84 16.23 12.47
C TYR A 521 11.40 16.73 12.38
N GLY A 522 10.39 15.85 12.40
CA GLY A 522 8.99 16.22 12.20
C GLY A 522 8.33 16.96 13.35
N TYR A 523 8.66 16.60 14.60
CA TYR A 523 7.87 17.00 15.77
C TYR A 523 8.62 17.82 16.81
N ARG A 524 9.94 17.97 16.74
CA ARG A 524 10.65 18.87 17.65
C ARG A 524 10.18 20.31 17.45
N GLN A 525 9.77 20.97 18.52
CA GLN A 525 9.47 22.38 18.50
C GLN A 525 10.68 23.18 19.03
N PHE A 526 11.20 24.07 18.20
CA PHE A 526 12.35 24.92 18.51
C PHE A 526 11.92 26.16 19.28
N ALA A 527 12.88 26.84 19.91
CA ALA A 527 12.60 28.11 20.61
C ALA A 527 12.13 29.18 19.60
N PRO A 528 11.29 30.16 20.02
CA PRO A 528 10.64 31.10 19.08
C PRO A 528 11.59 31.93 18.18
N LYS A 529 12.87 32.05 18.56
CA LYS A 529 13.88 32.79 17.81
C LYS A 529 14.92 31.89 17.13
N ALA A 530 14.77 30.59 17.20
CA ALA A 530 15.70 29.66 16.56
C ALA A 530 15.52 29.70 15.04
N ASP A 531 16.63 29.57 14.32
CA ASP A 531 16.59 29.29 12.90
C ASP A 531 16.17 27.82 12.70
N GLU A 532 14.88 27.60 12.41
CA GLU A 532 14.32 26.25 12.26
C GLU A 532 14.97 25.51 11.09
N HIS A 533 15.24 26.19 9.97
CA HIS A 533 15.85 25.57 8.80
C HIS A 533 17.26 25.05 9.12
N ALA A 534 18.10 25.86 9.76
CA ALA A 534 19.45 25.45 10.17
C ALA A 534 19.39 24.29 11.20
N ALA A 535 18.43 24.32 12.12
CA ALA A 535 18.26 23.27 13.12
C ALA A 535 17.80 21.94 12.51
N LEU A 536 16.89 21.95 11.54
CA LEU A 536 16.44 20.78 10.81
C LEU A 536 17.56 20.17 9.95
N ASN A 537 18.30 21.01 9.21
CA ASN A 537 19.47 20.55 8.45
C ASN A 537 20.52 19.90 9.37
N LYS A 538 20.69 20.42 10.59
CA LYS A 538 21.61 19.80 11.56
C LYS A 538 21.15 18.41 12.00
N ILE A 539 19.85 18.18 12.19
CA ILE A 539 19.32 16.86 12.56
C ILE A 539 19.66 15.85 11.48
N ILE A 540 19.42 16.19 10.20
CA ILE A 540 19.75 15.32 9.06
C ILE A 540 21.25 15.10 8.97
N ALA A 541 22.06 16.17 8.99
CA ALA A 541 23.52 16.07 8.87
C ALA A 541 24.16 15.27 10.01
N ASP A 542 23.60 15.33 11.21
CA ASP A 542 24.10 14.54 12.35
C ASP A 542 23.76 13.04 12.16
N ASN A 543 22.59 12.70 11.59
CA ASN A 543 22.26 11.33 11.22
C ASN A 543 23.17 10.81 10.09
N GLU A 544 23.36 11.59 9.04
CA GLU A 544 24.20 11.22 7.90
C GLU A 544 25.65 10.89 8.32
N LYS A 545 26.19 11.60 9.33
CA LYS A 545 27.53 11.30 9.90
C LYS A 545 27.63 9.92 10.56
N THR A 546 26.51 9.34 10.99
CA THR A 546 26.50 7.97 11.52
C THR A 546 26.61 6.92 10.42
N GLY A 547 26.41 7.30 9.17
CA GLY A 547 26.30 6.41 8.03
C GLY A 547 24.89 5.81 7.84
N PHE A 548 23.91 6.17 8.68
CA PHE A 548 22.56 5.63 8.58
C PHE A 548 21.88 6.08 7.29
N LEU A 549 21.39 5.11 6.52
CA LEU A 549 20.83 5.30 5.19
C LEU A 549 19.31 5.51 5.26
N TYR A 550 18.79 6.41 4.42
CA TYR A 550 17.37 6.55 4.14
C TYR A 550 17.11 6.34 2.65
N ILE A 551 16.40 5.25 2.31
CA ILE A 551 15.95 4.92 0.94
C ILE A 551 14.51 4.42 1.03
N THR A 552 13.64 4.98 0.21
CA THR A 552 12.21 4.69 0.25
C THR A 552 11.72 3.86 -0.96
N ASP A 553 10.42 3.83 -1.18
CA ASP A 553 9.69 2.90 -2.05
C ASP A 553 10.16 2.89 -3.50
N GLU A 554 10.33 4.06 -4.13
CA GLU A 554 10.67 4.18 -5.56
C GLU A 554 12.02 3.50 -5.90
N ASP A 555 12.92 3.46 -4.94
CA ASP A 555 14.26 2.87 -5.08
C ASP A 555 14.34 1.43 -4.55
N SER A 556 13.27 0.94 -3.92
CA SER A 556 13.27 -0.36 -3.23
C SER A 556 12.29 -1.37 -3.83
N ARG A 557 11.07 -0.98 -4.19
CA ARG A 557 10.01 -1.88 -4.66
C ARG A 557 10.18 -2.43 -6.06
N PRO A 558 10.56 -1.64 -7.09
CA PRO A 558 10.65 -2.18 -8.44
C PRO A 558 11.72 -3.27 -8.57
N LEU A 559 11.42 -4.38 -9.23
CA LEU A 559 12.39 -5.48 -9.48
C LEU A 559 13.66 -5.02 -10.22
N GLY A 560 13.54 -3.93 -10.98
CA GLY A 560 14.66 -3.29 -11.68
C GLY A 560 15.48 -2.32 -10.83
N SER A 561 15.14 -2.07 -9.55
CA SER A 561 15.86 -1.15 -8.67
C SER A 561 17.37 -1.41 -8.63
N ALA A 562 18.13 -0.32 -8.50
CA ALA A 562 19.59 -0.35 -8.53
C ALA A 562 20.24 -0.32 -7.14
N HIS A 563 19.51 0.13 -6.10
CA HIS A 563 20.08 0.36 -4.80
C HIS A 563 20.44 -0.97 -4.10
N PRO A 564 21.73 -1.25 -3.74
CA PRO A 564 22.16 -2.54 -3.22
C PRO A 564 21.69 -2.83 -1.79
N HIS A 565 21.38 -1.77 -1.01
CA HIS A 565 21.10 -1.83 0.42
C HIS A 565 19.65 -1.46 0.75
N ALA A 566 18.73 -1.57 -0.20
CA ALA A 566 17.33 -1.25 0.05
C ALA A 566 16.40 -2.27 -0.61
N HIS A 567 15.77 -3.08 0.22
CA HIS A 567 14.79 -4.08 -0.22
C HIS A 567 13.73 -4.33 0.86
N LEU A 568 12.61 -4.90 0.44
CA LEU A 568 11.50 -5.29 1.29
C LEU A 568 11.69 -6.73 1.77
N TRP A 569 11.39 -7.00 3.03
CA TRP A 569 11.41 -8.36 3.58
C TRP A 569 12.80 -9.02 3.54
N ASP A 570 13.85 -8.25 3.65
CA ASP A 570 15.22 -8.73 3.80
C ASP A 570 15.77 -8.47 5.21
N ASN A 571 16.96 -8.97 5.47
CA ASN A 571 17.72 -8.75 6.70
C ASN A 571 19.21 -8.60 6.37
N GLY A 572 19.95 -8.04 7.30
CA GLY A 572 21.40 -8.04 7.31
C GLY A 572 22.06 -6.92 6.50
N GLU A 573 23.26 -6.58 6.91
CA GLU A 573 24.11 -5.53 6.31
C GLU A 573 24.49 -5.85 4.86
N ASP A 574 24.78 -7.12 4.58
CA ASP A 574 25.16 -7.62 3.26
C ASP A 574 24.13 -8.67 2.81
N PRO A 575 23.34 -8.37 1.77
CA PRO A 575 22.24 -9.25 1.35
C PRO A 575 22.73 -10.59 0.80
N ALA A 576 23.94 -10.66 0.23
CA ALA A 576 24.52 -11.93 -0.26
C ALA A 576 24.99 -12.83 0.89
N ASP A 577 25.58 -12.27 1.94
CA ASP A 577 25.96 -13.03 3.15
C ASP A 577 24.72 -13.55 3.87
N GLU A 578 23.68 -12.72 3.98
CA GLU A 578 22.44 -13.13 4.60
C GLU A 578 21.73 -14.24 3.80
N LEU A 579 21.73 -14.16 2.47
CA LEU A 579 21.21 -15.25 1.63
C LEU A 579 21.99 -16.55 1.87
N ASN A 580 23.31 -16.48 1.95
CA ASN A 580 24.16 -17.62 2.26
C ASN A 580 23.91 -18.20 3.67
N ARG A 581 23.50 -17.35 4.63
CA ARG A 581 23.12 -17.76 5.99
C ARG A 581 21.76 -18.45 6.02
N LEU A 582 20.78 -17.99 5.22
CA LEU A 582 19.41 -18.51 5.18
C LEU A 582 19.29 -19.87 4.47
N ILE A 583 20.11 -20.14 3.43
CA ILE A 583 20.07 -21.41 2.68
C ILE A 583 20.21 -22.63 3.59
N PRO A 584 21.21 -22.76 4.48
CA PRO A 584 21.31 -23.90 5.39
C PRO A 584 20.18 -23.96 6.45
N ILE A 585 19.62 -22.82 6.87
CA ILE A 585 18.46 -22.80 7.79
C ILE A 585 17.25 -23.40 7.09
N ARG A 586 16.95 -22.99 5.87
CA ARG A 586 15.87 -23.58 5.06
C ARG A 586 16.08 -25.09 4.87
N ALA A 587 17.30 -25.52 4.56
CA ALA A 587 17.63 -26.93 4.37
C ALA A 587 17.40 -27.75 5.66
N ALA A 588 17.80 -27.23 6.82
CA ALA A 588 17.58 -27.85 8.12
C ALA A 588 16.09 -28.00 8.46
N ALA A 589 15.30 -26.95 8.17
CA ALA A 589 13.85 -26.99 8.39
C ALA A 589 13.16 -27.98 7.43
N LEU A 590 13.54 -28.02 6.15
CA LEU A 590 13.02 -28.99 5.19
C LEU A 590 13.36 -30.45 5.57
N ALA A 591 14.54 -30.70 6.11
CA ALA A 591 14.92 -32.05 6.59
C ALA A 591 14.05 -32.55 7.75
N ARG A 592 13.41 -31.64 8.49
CA ARG A 592 12.50 -31.95 9.60
C ARG A 592 11.02 -31.95 9.20
N PHE A 593 10.72 -31.38 8.03
CA PHE A 593 9.33 -31.20 7.58
C PHE A 593 8.65 -32.54 7.28
N GLY A 594 7.44 -32.71 7.81
CA GLY A 594 6.63 -33.91 7.62
C GLY A 594 5.26 -33.78 8.31
N GLU A 595 4.64 -34.92 8.70
CA GLU A 595 3.32 -34.93 9.35
C GLU A 595 3.28 -34.10 10.65
N ASN A 596 4.42 -33.96 11.30
CA ASN A 596 4.60 -33.13 12.50
C ASN A 596 4.58 -31.61 12.23
N ALA A 597 4.49 -31.17 10.99
CA ALA A 597 4.28 -29.75 10.65
C ALA A 597 2.81 -29.33 10.75
N ILE A 598 1.87 -30.26 10.92
CA ILE A 598 0.43 -29.98 11.09
C ILE A 598 -0.14 -30.74 12.28
N LYS A 599 -1.24 -30.26 12.84
CA LYS A 599 -1.89 -30.88 14.01
C LYS A 599 -2.46 -32.25 13.65
N PRO A 600 -2.42 -33.25 14.57
CA PRO A 600 -3.11 -34.51 14.40
C PRO A 600 -4.60 -34.34 14.12
N GLY A 601 -5.12 -35.15 13.18
CA GLY A 601 -6.49 -35.03 12.70
C GLY A 601 -6.69 -34.01 11.57
N THR A 602 -5.67 -33.19 11.27
CA THR A 602 -5.67 -32.32 10.10
C THR A 602 -5.44 -33.16 8.84
N PRO A 603 -6.17 -32.91 7.74
CA PRO A 603 -5.89 -33.59 6.47
C PRO A 603 -4.45 -33.37 6.00
N LEU A 604 -3.74 -34.45 5.67
CA LEU A 604 -2.34 -34.37 5.23
C LEU A 604 -2.15 -33.45 4.01
N ALA A 605 -3.19 -33.26 3.20
CA ALA A 605 -3.17 -32.35 2.07
C ALA A 605 -2.86 -30.89 2.46
N GLN A 606 -3.10 -30.47 3.72
CA GLN A 606 -2.74 -29.13 4.23
C GLN A 606 -1.22 -28.94 4.40
N LEU A 607 -0.45 -30.03 4.41
CA LEU A 607 1.02 -29.92 4.36
C LEU A 607 1.49 -29.17 3.13
N GLN A 608 0.74 -29.21 2.00
CA GLN A 608 1.08 -28.43 0.83
C GLN A 608 1.07 -26.92 1.11
N ASP A 609 0.12 -26.43 1.93
CA ASP A 609 0.04 -25.00 2.30
C ASP A 609 1.14 -24.62 3.30
N THR A 610 1.43 -25.49 4.26
CA THR A 610 2.51 -25.30 5.24
C THR A 610 3.88 -25.32 4.58
N LEU A 611 4.06 -26.10 3.50
CA LEU A 611 5.32 -26.16 2.75
C LEU A 611 5.66 -24.86 2.01
N VAL A 612 4.66 -24.12 1.52
CA VAL A 612 4.85 -22.92 0.69
C VAL A 612 5.83 -21.90 1.34
N PRO A 613 5.56 -21.38 2.55
CA PRO A 613 6.44 -20.38 3.16
C PRO A 613 7.84 -20.93 3.49
N LEU A 614 7.98 -22.21 3.75
CA LEU A 614 9.28 -22.83 3.97
C LEU A 614 10.06 -23.03 2.68
N TYR A 615 9.40 -23.54 1.63
CA TYR A 615 10.07 -23.78 0.35
C TYR A 615 10.55 -22.46 -0.28
N LEU A 616 9.77 -21.39 -0.16
CA LEU A 616 10.07 -20.05 -0.69
C LEU A 616 10.72 -19.12 0.35
N PHE A 617 11.25 -19.63 1.46
CA PHE A 617 11.71 -18.83 2.60
C PHE A 617 12.80 -17.82 2.25
N THR A 618 13.65 -18.11 1.26
CA THR A 618 14.78 -17.26 0.85
C THR A 618 14.45 -16.28 -0.26
N ARG A 619 13.19 -16.24 -0.75
CA ARG A 619 12.84 -15.51 -1.98
C ARG A 619 13.21 -14.02 -1.95
N TYR A 620 12.86 -13.31 -0.90
CA TYR A 620 13.13 -11.87 -0.77
C TYR A 620 14.62 -11.58 -0.60
N GLN A 621 15.32 -12.43 0.13
CA GLN A 621 16.77 -12.29 0.30
C GLN A 621 17.52 -12.54 -1.01
N ALA A 622 17.00 -13.43 -1.87
CA ALA A 622 17.55 -13.62 -3.22
C ALA A 622 17.31 -12.39 -4.11
N GLU A 623 16.15 -11.76 -3.98
CA GLU A 623 15.83 -10.50 -4.65
C GLU A 623 16.75 -9.37 -4.18
N ALA A 624 16.94 -9.22 -2.86
CA ALA A 624 17.85 -8.25 -2.25
C ALA A 624 19.29 -8.44 -2.75
N ALA A 625 19.83 -9.67 -2.68
CA ALA A 625 21.16 -9.97 -3.18
C ALA A 625 21.32 -9.69 -4.68
N THR A 626 20.29 -9.90 -5.47
CA THR A 626 20.31 -9.60 -6.92
C THR A 626 20.49 -8.11 -7.19
N LYS A 627 20.10 -7.21 -6.29
CA LYS A 627 20.24 -5.75 -6.48
C LYS A 627 21.70 -5.29 -6.42
N GLU A 628 22.60 -6.04 -5.80
CA GLU A 628 24.04 -5.76 -5.88
C GLU A 628 24.59 -5.95 -7.29
N ILE A 629 23.99 -6.85 -8.11
CA ILE A 629 24.41 -7.12 -9.49
C ILE A 629 23.96 -5.95 -10.38
N ALA A 630 24.93 -5.25 -11.00
CA ALA A 630 24.70 -3.97 -11.65
C ALA A 630 24.06 -2.94 -10.71
N GLY A 631 24.44 -2.98 -9.43
CA GLY A 631 23.96 -2.07 -8.41
C GLY A 631 24.66 -0.72 -8.47
N LEU A 632 23.97 0.30 -7.98
CA LEU A 632 24.47 1.65 -7.77
C LEU A 632 24.16 2.05 -6.33
N ASP A 633 25.18 2.31 -5.53
CA ASP A 633 25.04 2.88 -4.19
C ASP A 633 24.92 4.40 -4.31
N TYR A 634 23.84 4.96 -3.80
CA TYR A 634 23.57 6.39 -3.83
C TYR A 634 22.71 6.82 -2.64
N ARG A 635 22.62 8.12 -2.46
CA ARG A 635 21.80 8.75 -1.41
C ARG A 635 20.96 9.85 -2.05
N TYR A 636 19.97 10.38 -1.36
CA TYR A 636 19.20 11.55 -1.79
C TYR A 636 20.01 12.85 -1.60
N ASN A 637 21.13 12.95 -2.32
CA ASN A 637 22.12 14.02 -2.16
C ASN A 637 21.55 15.41 -2.48
N LEU A 638 21.89 16.38 -1.63
CA LEU A 638 21.71 17.78 -1.91
C LEU A 638 23.05 18.43 -2.26
N ARG A 639 23.03 19.45 -3.12
CA ARG A 639 24.24 20.20 -3.46
C ARG A 639 24.85 20.79 -2.20
N GLY A 640 26.08 20.36 -1.86
CA GLY A 640 26.84 20.89 -0.72
C GLY A 640 26.57 20.23 0.62
N ASP A 641 25.83 19.10 0.66
CA ASP A 641 25.57 18.34 1.89
C ASP A 641 26.78 17.48 2.35
N GLY A 642 27.77 17.30 1.49
CA GLY A 642 28.98 16.54 1.80
C GLY A 642 28.82 15.03 1.77
N GLN A 643 27.68 14.52 1.29
CA GLN A 643 27.43 13.09 1.15
C GLN A 643 28.24 12.46 0.02
N PRO A 644 28.55 11.14 0.10
CA PRO A 644 29.18 10.40 -0.99
C PRO A 644 28.39 10.55 -2.31
N LEU A 645 29.10 10.67 -3.42
CA LEU A 645 28.50 10.62 -4.75
C LEU A 645 28.10 9.18 -5.11
N PRO A 646 27.17 9.00 -6.08
CA PRO A 646 26.77 7.67 -6.52
C PRO A 646 27.95 6.84 -7.02
N GLU A 647 28.07 5.59 -6.55
CA GLU A 647 29.16 4.67 -6.92
C GLU A 647 28.57 3.32 -7.40
N ILE A 648 29.17 2.78 -8.48
CA ILE A 648 28.84 1.42 -8.94
C ILE A 648 29.33 0.45 -7.88
N VAL A 649 28.49 -0.52 -7.50
CA VAL A 649 28.86 -1.58 -6.52
C VAL A 649 30.16 -2.26 -6.94
N ALA A 650 31.04 -2.47 -5.97
CA ALA A 650 32.37 -3.05 -6.20
C ALA A 650 32.29 -4.40 -6.93
N PRO A 651 33.23 -4.68 -7.88
CA PRO A 651 33.19 -5.89 -8.70
C PRO A 651 33.12 -7.20 -7.92
N GLU A 652 33.83 -7.27 -6.80
CA GLU A 652 33.88 -8.43 -5.91
C GLU A 652 32.54 -8.67 -5.20
N LEU A 653 31.82 -7.62 -4.78
CA LEU A 653 30.51 -7.73 -4.17
C LEU A 653 29.48 -8.21 -5.20
N GLN A 654 29.50 -7.64 -6.41
CA GLN A 654 28.63 -8.11 -7.49
C GLN A 654 28.80 -9.59 -7.81
N ARG A 655 30.06 -10.09 -7.86
CA ARG A 655 30.33 -11.53 -8.09
C ARG A 655 29.95 -12.40 -6.90
N LYS A 656 30.16 -11.92 -5.68
CA LYS A 656 29.69 -12.59 -4.46
C LYS A 656 28.18 -12.75 -4.48
N ALA A 657 27.45 -11.69 -4.80
CA ALA A 657 26.00 -11.69 -4.93
C ALA A 657 25.53 -12.65 -6.02
N LEU A 658 26.15 -12.59 -7.20
CA LEU A 658 25.83 -13.52 -8.29
C LEU A 658 26.04 -14.98 -7.87
N ALA A 659 27.14 -15.29 -7.21
CA ALA A 659 27.41 -16.66 -6.72
C ALA A 659 26.39 -17.12 -5.66
N ALA A 660 25.93 -16.22 -4.77
CA ALA A 660 24.89 -16.53 -3.78
C ALA A 660 23.52 -16.76 -4.45
N VAL A 661 23.12 -15.87 -5.36
CA VAL A 661 21.85 -15.95 -6.10
C VAL A 661 21.77 -17.23 -6.94
N LEU A 662 22.84 -17.59 -7.63
CA LEU A 662 22.88 -18.81 -8.47
C LEU A 662 22.71 -20.10 -7.67
N LYS A 663 22.99 -20.13 -6.34
CA LYS A 663 22.69 -21.28 -5.49
C LYS A 663 21.20 -21.58 -5.43
N THR A 664 20.34 -20.54 -5.50
CA THR A 664 18.88 -20.71 -5.47
C THR A 664 18.30 -21.32 -6.74
N LEU A 665 19.08 -21.39 -7.82
CA LEU A 665 18.75 -22.07 -9.07
C LEU A 665 19.31 -23.49 -9.14
N SER A 666 20.13 -23.91 -8.17
CA SER A 666 20.74 -25.24 -8.20
C SER A 666 19.71 -26.34 -7.95
N PRO A 667 19.87 -27.51 -8.58
CA PRO A 667 19.00 -28.66 -8.34
C PRO A 667 18.98 -29.12 -6.89
N ASP A 668 20.10 -29.00 -6.17
CA ASP A 668 20.20 -29.35 -4.73
C ASP A 668 19.30 -28.44 -3.87
N PHE A 669 19.19 -27.17 -4.22
CA PHE A 669 18.32 -26.24 -3.52
C PHE A 669 16.83 -26.42 -3.86
N LEU A 670 16.51 -26.73 -5.14
CA LEU A 670 15.13 -26.76 -5.66
C LEU A 670 14.46 -28.14 -5.51
N THR A 671 15.22 -29.24 -5.46
CA THR A 671 14.61 -30.57 -5.39
C THR A 671 14.14 -30.90 -3.99
N LEU A 672 12.85 -31.19 -3.84
CA LEU A 672 12.30 -31.68 -2.58
C LEU A 672 12.72 -33.14 -2.32
N PRO A 673 13.09 -33.48 -1.06
CA PRO A 673 13.44 -34.85 -0.71
C PRO A 673 12.22 -35.78 -0.74
N GLU A 674 12.45 -37.05 -1.07
CA GLU A 674 11.42 -38.08 -1.18
C GLU A 674 10.61 -38.27 0.13
N SER A 675 11.23 -37.99 1.28
CA SER A 675 10.55 -38.02 2.59
C SER A 675 9.37 -37.06 2.68
N ILE A 676 9.50 -35.89 2.07
CA ILE A 676 8.41 -34.89 1.99
C ILE A 676 7.35 -35.32 0.97
N LEU A 677 7.78 -35.74 -0.23
CA LEU A 677 6.85 -36.10 -1.30
C LEU A 677 5.92 -37.25 -0.92
N LYS A 678 6.40 -38.22 -0.12
CA LYS A 678 5.60 -39.36 0.35
C LYS A 678 4.46 -38.97 1.30
N VAL A 679 4.55 -37.84 1.97
CA VAL A 679 3.52 -37.38 2.93
C VAL A 679 2.61 -36.28 2.35
N LEU A 680 2.73 -35.96 1.04
CA LEU A 680 1.92 -34.98 0.32
C LEU A 680 0.85 -35.68 -0.56
N PRO A 681 -0.31 -36.08 -0.02
CA PRO A 681 -1.37 -36.66 -0.84
C PRO A 681 -2.02 -35.57 -1.73
N PRO A 682 -2.80 -35.99 -2.75
CA PRO A 682 -3.67 -35.07 -3.47
C PRO A 682 -4.61 -34.29 -2.56
N ARG A 683 -5.04 -33.11 -3.00
CA ARG A 683 -6.04 -32.31 -2.29
C ARG A 683 -7.33 -33.11 -2.09
N THR A 684 -7.89 -33.02 -0.88
CA THR A 684 -9.14 -33.71 -0.54
C THR A 684 -10.36 -32.83 -0.84
N PRO A 685 -11.57 -33.41 -1.01
CA PRO A 685 -12.80 -32.59 -1.12
C PRO A 685 -12.93 -31.60 0.04
N GLY A 686 -13.26 -30.36 -0.27
CA GLY A 686 -13.35 -29.25 0.71
C GLY A 686 -12.02 -28.57 1.00
N LEU A 687 -10.91 -29.01 0.40
CA LEU A 687 -9.60 -28.37 0.44
C LEU A 687 -9.10 -28.12 -0.98
N GLU A 688 -9.76 -27.24 -1.69
CA GLU A 688 -9.43 -26.92 -3.07
C GLU A 688 -8.12 -26.11 -3.17
N ARG A 689 -7.52 -26.10 -4.36
CA ARG A 689 -6.39 -25.23 -4.66
C ARG A 689 -6.85 -23.78 -4.67
N THR A 690 -6.03 -22.92 -4.11
CA THR A 690 -6.22 -21.47 -4.13
C THR A 690 -5.00 -20.81 -4.78
N ARG A 691 -5.00 -19.51 -4.91
CA ARG A 691 -3.80 -18.74 -5.33
C ARG A 691 -2.60 -18.94 -4.40
N GLU A 692 -2.84 -19.39 -3.16
CA GLU A 692 -1.80 -19.69 -2.16
C GLU A 692 -1.12 -21.05 -2.41
N SER A 693 -1.57 -21.83 -3.39
CA SER A 693 -1.04 -23.16 -3.71
C SER A 693 0.00 -23.07 -4.82
N PHE A 694 1.03 -23.94 -4.77
CA PHE A 694 1.97 -24.08 -5.89
C PHE A 694 1.24 -24.40 -7.21
N PRO A 695 1.75 -23.93 -8.37
CA PRO A 695 1.24 -24.32 -9.69
C PRO A 695 1.39 -25.82 -9.90
N THR A 696 0.69 -26.38 -10.91
CA THR A 696 0.76 -27.81 -11.19
C THR A 696 0.47 -28.11 -12.65
N HIS A 697 1.19 -29.09 -13.21
CA HIS A 697 0.93 -29.78 -14.48
C HIS A 697 0.40 -31.20 -14.26
N THR A 698 0.41 -31.70 -13.00
CA THR A 698 0.07 -33.09 -12.66
C THR A 698 -1.37 -33.26 -12.16
N GLY A 699 -2.23 -32.26 -12.31
CA GLY A 699 -3.62 -32.29 -11.90
C GLY A 699 -3.78 -32.15 -10.39
N LEU A 700 -4.39 -33.15 -9.73
CA LEU A 700 -4.65 -33.07 -8.27
C LEU A 700 -3.44 -33.41 -7.40
N THR A 701 -2.43 -34.08 -7.95
CA THR A 701 -1.22 -34.46 -7.20
C THR A 701 -0.31 -33.24 -7.00
N PHE A 702 0.51 -33.26 -5.96
CA PHE A 702 1.55 -32.27 -5.78
C PHE A 702 2.58 -32.38 -6.90
N ASP A 703 2.98 -31.24 -7.45
CA ASP A 703 3.93 -31.16 -8.56
C ASP A 703 5.25 -30.51 -8.12
N PRO A 704 6.28 -31.32 -7.79
CA PRO A 704 7.55 -30.81 -7.32
C PRO A 704 8.34 -30.07 -8.41
N ILE A 705 8.09 -30.38 -9.69
CA ILE A 705 8.76 -29.73 -10.82
C ILE A 705 8.19 -28.32 -10.99
N ALA A 706 6.86 -28.17 -11.03
CA ALA A 706 6.23 -26.86 -11.12
C ALA A 706 6.54 -25.96 -9.93
N ALA A 707 6.67 -26.52 -8.72
CA ALA A 707 7.15 -25.79 -7.54
C ALA A 707 8.59 -25.26 -7.73
N ALA A 708 9.47 -26.08 -8.31
CA ALA A 708 10.85 -25.69 -8.60
C ALA A 708 10.92 -24.60 -9.70
N GLU A 709 10.13 -24.76 -10.78
CA GLU A 709 10.04 -23.76 -11.86
C GLU A 709 9.55 -22.42 -11.34
N SER A 710 8.51 -22.40 -10.50
CA SER A 710 7.97 -21.15 -9.92
C SER A 710 8.97 -20.46 -8.99
N SER A 711 9.74 -21.23 -8.22
CA SER A 711 10.84 -20.69 -7.39
C SER A 711 12.00 -20.13 -8.23
N ALA A 712 12.36 -20.84 -9.31
CA ALA A 712 13.39 -20.38 -10.23
C ALA A 712 12.97 -19.09 -10.95
N ASP A 713 11.71 -18.99 -11.37
CA ASP A 713 11.18 -17.81 -12.05
C ASP A 713 11.24 -16.55 -11.18
N LEU A 714 11.06 -16.64 -9.86
CA LEU A 714 11.28 -15.51 -8.94
C LEU A 714 12.71 -14.96 -9.03
N THR A 715 13.70 -15.84 -9.00
CA THR A 715 15.12 -15.45 -9.13
C THR A 715 15.44 -14.91 -10.52
N LEU A 716 14.97 -15.58 -11.58
CA LEU A 716 15.23 -15.20 -12.96
C LEU A 716 14.58 -13.88 -13.36
N ALA A 717 13.39 -13.55 -12.80
CA ALA A 717 12.71 -12.30 -13.03
C ALA A 717 13.54 -11.09 -12.56
N THR A 718 14.21 -11.21 -11.43
CA THR A 718 15.10 -10.17 -10.93
C THR A 718 16.44 -10.14 -11.65
N LEU A 719 17.05 -11.32 -11.88
CA LEU A 719 18.37 -11.43 -12.50
C LEU A 719 18.38 -10.95 -13.95
N PHE A 720 17.38 -11.33 -14.74
CA PHE A 720 17.23 -10.93 -16.16
C PHE A 720 16.25 -9.78 -16.37
N ASN A 721 16.06 -8.95 -15.34
CA ASN A 721 15.29 -7.72 -15.48
C ASN A 721 15.90 -6.82 -16.57
N PRO A 722 15.13 -6.24 -17.51
CA PRO A 722 15.64 -5.48 -18.65
C PRO A 722 16.45 -4.24 -18.24
N GLN A 723 16.11 -3.58 -17.15
CA GLN A 723 16.84 -2.43 -16.63
C GLN A 723 18.20 -2.86 -16.07
N ARG A 724 18.25 -3.97 -15.31
CA ARG A 724 19.50 -4.54 -14.77
C ARG A 724 20.40 -5.02 -15.91
N ALA A 725 19.85 -5.70 -16.90
CA ALA A 725 20.61 -6.14 -18.09
C ALA A 725 21.25 -4.95 -18.83
N SER A 726 20.53 -3.84 -18.94
CA SER A 726 21.04 -2.62 -19.57
C SER A 726 22.15 -1.97 -18.74
N ARG A 727 22.02 -1.94 -17.39
CA ARG A 727 23.09 -1.46 -16.48
C ARG A 727 24.34 -2.34 -16.52
N LEU A 728 24.18 -3.69 -16.63
CA LEU A 728 25.35 -4.57 -16.79
C LEU A 728 26.18 -4.18 -18.02
N VAL A 729 25.54 -3.80 -19.13
CA VAL A 729 26.23 -3.34 -20.33
C VAL A 729 26.94 -1.99 -20.06
N GLU A 730 26.23 -1.02 -19.52
CA GLU A 730 26.75 0.32 -19.24
C GLU A 730 27.89 0.28 -18.22
N TYR A 731 27.68 -0.37 -17.09
CA TYR A 731 28.65 -0.37 -15.99
C TYR A 731 29.92 -1.13 -16.35
N HIS A 732 29.81 -2.26 -17.06
CA HIS A 732 30.97 -2.96 -17.59
C HIS A 732 31.76 -2.12 -18.60
N ALA A 733 31.08 -1.30 -19.45
CA ALA A 733 31.76 -0.37 -20.35
C ALA A 733 32.52 0.74 -19.61
N ARG A 734 32.00 1.20 -18.45
CA ARG A 734 32.65 2.20 -17.58
C ARG A 734 33.79 1.60 -16.76
N ASN A 735 33.62 0.37 -16.28
CA ASN A 735 34.60 -0.39 -15.49
C ASN A 735 34.61 -1.86 -15.93
N PRO A 736 35.56 -2.30 -16.76
CA PRO A 736 35.66 -3.68 -17.23
C PRO A 736 35.87 -4.75 -16.15
N GLN A 737 36.09 -4.35 -14.90
CA GLN A 737 36.23 -5.29 -13.78
C GLN A 737 34.86 -5.73 -13.23
N VAL A 738 33.79 -4.96 -13.41
CA VAL A 738 32.43 -5.40 -13.01
C VAL A 738 31.92 -6.49 -13.95
N PRO A 739 31.02 -7.38 -13.51
CA PRO A 739 30.47 -8.43 -14.34
C PRO A 739 29.83 -7.90 -15.63
N SER A 740 30.08 -8.51 -16.76
CA SER A 740 29.36 -8.24 -17.99
C SER A 740 28.04 -9.02 -18.05
N LEU A 741 27.06 -8.56 -18.83
CA LEU A 741 25.84 -9.33 -19.09
C LEU A 741 26.15 -10.74 -19.65
N SER A 742 27.16 -10.84 -20.51
CA SER A 742 27.63 -12.12 -21.03
C SER A 742 28.16 -13.06 -19.95
N GLU A 743 28.91 -12.53 -18.97
CA GLU A 743 29.41 -13.28 -17.80
C GLU A 743 28.24 -13.78 -16.96
N VAL A 744 27.26 -12.95 -16.65
CA VAL A 744 26.06 -13.33 -15.86
C VAL A 744 25.28 -14.44 -16.55
N ILE A 745 25.03 -14.33 -17.86
CA ILE A 745 24.34 -15.36 -18.63
C ILE A 745 25.12 -16.69 -18.61
N GLN A 746 26.44 -16.66 -18.84
CA GLN A 746 27.28 -17.86 -18.83
C GLN A 746 27.30 -18.55 -17.46
N GLN A 747 27.43 -17.79 -16.36
CA GLN A 747 27.41 -18.35 -15.01
C GLN A 747 26.05 -18.94 -14.64
N THR A 748 24.94 -18.31 -15.09
CA THR A 748 23.60 -18.85 -14.89
C THR A 748 23.44 -20.22 -15.59
N PHE A 749 23.88 -20.34 -16.82
CA PHE A 749 23.88 -21.64 -17.51
C PHE A 749 24.80 -22.66 -16.83
N ALA A 750 25.96 -22.27 -16.35
CA ALA A 750 26.84 -23.15 -15.60
C ALA A 750 26.18 -23.71 -14.33
N ALA A 751 25.40 -22.89 -13.62
CA ALA A 751 24.68 -23.30 -12.40
C ALA A 751 23.56 -24.33 -12.66
N VAL A 752 22.96 -24.30 -13.86
CA VAL A 752 21.85 -25.19 -14.24
C VAL A 752 22.23 -26.22 -15.31
N ARG A 753 23.53 -26.36 -15.63
CA ARG A 753 23.99 -27.35 -16.62
C ARG A 753 24.01 -28.75 -16.02
N ASP A 754 23.60 -29.71 -16.83
CA ASP A 754 23.70 -31.13 -16.48
C ASP A 754 25.04 -31.73 -16.90
N GLU A 755 25.89 -32.04 -15.90
CA GLU A 755 27.19 -32.69 -16.15
C GLU A 755 27.09 -34.21 -16.02
N HIS A 756 26.10 -34.74 -15.30
CA HIS A 756 25.94 -36.19 -15.07
C HIS A 756 24.44 -36.56 -15.11
N PRO A 757 23.89 -36.79 -16.35
CA PRO A 757 22.48 -37.14 -16.49
C PRO A 757 22.16 -38.45 -15.76
N SER A 758 21.42 -38.39 -14.68
CA SER A 758 20.82 -39.51 -13.97
C SER A 758 19.29 -39.41 -14.04
N ALA A 759 18.63 -40.53 -14.39
CA ALA A 759 17.18 -40.58 -14.46
C ALA A 759 16.56 -40.52 -13.04
N ASN A 760 16.49 -39.33 -12.43
CA ASN A 760 15.86 -39.07 -11.11
C ASN A 760 15.16 -37.71 -11.10
N LEU A 761 14.40 -37.42 -10.04
CA LEU A 761 13.67 -36.16 -9.90
C LEU A 761 14.58 -34.93 -9.99
N GLN A 762 15.79 -35.00 -9.43
CA GLN A 762 16.74 -33.88 -9.46
C GLN A 762 17.18 -33.54 -10.88
N HIS A 763 17.33 -34.56 -11.75
CA HIS A 763 17.58 -34.36 -13.17
C HIS A 763 16.42 -33.65 -13.85
N GLU A 764 15.19 -34.09 -13.62
CA GLU A 764 13.99 -33.46 -14.21
C GLU A 764 13.82 -32.02 -13.76
N VAL A 765 14.01 -31.72 -12.47
CA VAL A 765 14.02 -30.35 -11.94
C VAL A 765 15.07 -29.50 -12.63
N LYS A 766 16.29 -30.04 -12.80
CA LYS A 766 17.37 -29.34 -13.48
C LYS A 766 17.02 -29.01 -14.95
N MET A 767 16.45 -29.97 -15.67
CA MET A 767 16.02 -29.75 -17.05
C MET A 767 14.91 -28.72 -17.15
N ALA A 768 13.94 -28.74 -16.25
CA ALA A 768 12.87 -27.76 -16.19
C ALA A 768 13.43 -26.34 -15.94
N VAL A 769 14.32 -26.18 -14.95
CA VAL A 769 14.94 -24.90 -14.65
C VAL A 769 15.81 -24.40 -15.79
N HIS A 770 16.54 -25.29 -16.49
CA HIS A 770 17.31 -24.94 -17.68
C HIS A 770 16.40 -24.37 -18.79
N ALA A 771 15.24 -24.99 -19.02
CA ALA A 771 14.25 -24.46 -19.96
C ALA A 771 13.73 -23.08 -19.53
N ARG A 772 13.49 -22.86 -18.22
CA ARG A 772 13.08 -21.53 -17.71
C ARG A 772 14.15 -20.47 -17.99
N VAL A 773 15.44 -20.77 -17.77
CA VAL A 773 16.54 -19.84 -18.10
C VAL A 773 16.50 -19.42 -19.58
N ILE A 774 16.26 -20.36 -20.49
CA ILE A 774 16.18 -20.07 -21.93
C ILE A 774 14.97 -19.16 -22.22
N GLU A 775 13.79 -19.45 -21.67
CA GLU A 775 12.60 -18.61 -21.87
C GLU A 775 12.80 -17.18 -21.33
N TRP A 776 13.45 -17.01 -20.17
CA TRP A 776 13.78 -15.67 -19.65
C TRP A 776 14.77 -14.92 -20.54
N LEU A 777 15.75 -15.60 -21.13
CA LEU A 777 16.67 -14.97 -22.07
C LEU A 777 15.99 -14.62 -23.40
N LEU A 778 15.08 -15.48 -23.88
CA LEU A 778 14.25 -15.18 -25.06
C LEU A 778 13.36 -13.94 -24.77
N ALA A 779 12.76 -13.90 -23.57
CA ALA A 779 11.98 -12.75 -23.13
C ALA A 779 12.83 -11.47 -23.07
N LEU A 780 14.04 -11.51 -22.48
CA LEU A 780 14.96 -10.38 -22.44
C LEU A 780 15.40 -9.92 -23.84
N ALA A 781 15.73 -10.85 -24.72
CA ALA A 781 16.14 -10.53 -26.09
C ALA A 781 15.01 -9.91 -26.93
N ALA A 782 13.74 -10.20 -26.59
CA ALA A 782 12.55 -9.62 -27.23
C ALA A 782 12.06 -8.34 -26.56
N ASN A 783 12.50 -8.02 -25.32
CA ASN A 783 11.94 -6.95 -24.50
C ASN A 783 12.37 -5.55 -24.98
N PRO A 784 11.45 -4.67 -25.43
CA PRO A 784 11.79 -3.32 -25.89
C PRO A 784 12.29 -2.39 -24.78
N GLN A 785 12.06 -2.72 -23.50
CA GLN A 785 12.57 -1.93 -22.36
C GLN A 785 14.07 -2.18 -22.10
N ALA A 786 14.65 -3.28 -22.60
CA ALA A 786 16.09 -3.50 -22.56
C ALA A 786 16.80 -2.68 -23.63
N SER A 787 18.04 -2.23 -23.38
CA SER A 787 18.85 -1.53 -24.36
C SER A 787 19.10 -2.41 -25.59
N SER A 788 19.35 -1.79 -26.75
CA SER A 788 19.65 -2.50 -28.01
C SER A 788 20.86 -3.44 -27.85
N GLU A 789 21.88 -2.98 -27.11
CA GLU A 789 23.10 -3.73 -26.82
C GLU A 789 22.82 -4.95 -25.92
N ALA A 790 22.01 -4.78 -24.85
CA ALA A 790 21.63 -5.88 -23.98
C ALA A 790 20.86 -6.96 -24.73
N ARG A 791 19.91 -6.56 -25.60
CA ARG A 791 19.18 -7.49 -26.47
C ARG A 791 20.09 -8.20 -27.47
N ALA A 792 21.05 -7.48 -28.06
CA ALA A 792 22.00 -8.05 -29.01
C ALA A 792 22.95 -9.05 -28.34
N ILE A 793 23.50 -8.75 -27.18
CA ILE A 793 24.34 -9.65 -26.39
C ILE A 793 23.56 -10.90 -25.98
N THR A 794 22.32 -10.74 -25.51
CA THR A 794 21.46 -11.88 -25.13
C THR A 794 21.17 -12.78 -26.32
N ARG A 795 20.85 -12.19 -27.47
CA ARG A 795 20.65 -12.93 -28.73
C ARG A 795 21.91 -13.69 -29.16
N ASP A 796 23.09 -13.05 -29.07
CA ASP A 796 24.38 -13.71 -29.38
C ASP A 796 24.62 -14.91 -28.45
N ARG A 797 24.32 -14.77 -27.13
CA ARG A 797 24.47 -15.89 -26.19
C ARG A 797 23.50 -17.03 -26.48
N LEU A 798 22.25 -16.76 -26.88
CA LEU A 798 21.29 -17.77 -27.30
C LEU A 798 21.77 -18.51 -28.57
N ILE A 799 22.35 -17.81 -29.57
CA ILE A 799 22.95 -18.40 -30.75
C ILE A 799 24.12 -19.30 -30.38
N ALA A 800 25.00 -18.84 -29.48
CA ALA A 800 26.16 -19.63 -29.05
C ALA A 800 25.76 -20.85 -28.19
N LEU A 801 24.65 -20.82 -27.50
CA LEU A 801 24.12 -21.94 -26.71
C LEU A 801 23.55 -23.04 -27.57
N LYS A 802 22.84 -22.69 -28.65
CA LYS A 802 22.09 -23.65 -29.49
C LYS A 802 22.86 -24.90 -29.89
N PRO A 803 24.15 -24.89 -30.37
CA PRO A 803 24.89 -26.07 -30.69
C PRO A 803 25.11 -27.05 -29.52
N THR A 804 24.98 -26.59 -28.29
CA THR A 804 25.15 -27.41 -27.07
C THR A 804 23.86 -28.12 -26.66
N LEU A 805 22.70 -27.72 -27.26
CA LEU A 805 21.38 -28.30 -27.02
C LEU A 805 21.09 -29.52 -27.93
N LEU A 806 22.03 -30.42 -28.02
CA LEU A 806 21.91 -31.62 -28.87
C LEU A 806 22.01 -32.83 -27.94
N GLY A 807 20.95 -33.60 -27.79
CA GLY A 807 21.12 -34.87 -27.08
C GLY A 807 19.85 -35.49 -26.47
N ASN A 808 18.84 -34.72 -26.10
CA ASN A 808 17.58 -35.26 -25.59
C ASN A 808 16.38 -34.46 -26.12
N PRO A 809 15.13 -34.98 -26.01
CA PRO A 809 13.94 -34.32 -26.57
C PRO A 809 13.71 -32.90 -26.01
N THR A 810 13.98 -32.64 -24.73
CA THR A 810 13.80 -31.32 -24.10
C THR A 810 14.78 -30.31 -24.70
N SER A 811 16.06 -30.63 -24.78
CA SER A 811 17.07 -29.74 -25.36
C SER A 811 16.83 -29.49 -26.87
N LEU A 812 16.27 -30.45 -27.60
CA LEU A 812 15.86 -30.23 -28.99
C LEU A 812 14.66 -29.26 -29.10
N ALA A 813 13.71 -29.32 -28.15
CA ALA A 813 12.59 -28.38 -28.09
C ALA A 813 13.09 -26.97 -27.76
N GLU A 814 14.04 -26.84 -26.85
CA GLU A 814 14.69 -25.57 -26.51
C GLU A 814 15.42 -24.97 -27.73
N ALA A 815 16.19 -25.77 -28.46
CA ALA A 815 16.84 -25.32 -29.69
C ALA A 815 15.83 -24.84 -30.73
N ALA A 816 14.70 -25.57 -30.91
CA ALA A 816 13.63 -25.17 -31.81
C ALA A 816 12.98 -23.84 -31.35
N ARG A 817 12.81 -23.63 -30.06
CA ARG A 817 12.28 -22.38 -29.48
C ARG A 817 13.17 -21.19 -29.75
N ILE A 818 14.50 -21.37 -29.65
CA ILE A 818 15.48 -20.36 -30.06
C ILE A 818 15.39 -20.06 -31.56
N ASP A 819 15.22 -21.09 -32.43
CA ASP A 819 15.06 -20.90 -33.88
C ASP A 819 13.78 -20.14 -34.23
N GLU A 820 12.68 -20.39 -33.51
CA GLU A 820 11.43 -19.66 -33.67
C GLU A 820 11.66 -18.17 -33.43
N PHE A 821 12.29 -17.80 -32.29
CA PHE A 821 12.65 -16.41 -31.98
C PHE A 821 13.57 -15.81 -33.06
N LEU A 822 14.64 -16.48 -33.43
CA LEU A 822 15.62 -15.95 -34.39
C LEU A 822 15.03 -15.74 -35.80
N SER A 823 14.05 -16.57 -36.18
CA SER A 823 13.37 -16.48 -37.46
C SER A 823 12.40 -15.32 -37.56
N ASN A 824 11.77 -14.91 -36.43
CA ASN A 824 10.77 -13.85 -36.42
C ASN A 824 10.69 -13.14 -35.04
N PRO A 825 11.75 -12.40 -34.67
CA PRO A 825 11.84 -11.80 -33.33
C PRO A 825 10.72 -10.82 -33.02
N ASP A 826 10.18 -10.10 -34.03
CA ASP A 826 9.13 -9.11 -33.85
C ASP A 826 7.73 -9.72 -33.56
N LYS A 827 7.54 -11.00 -33.85
CA LYS A 827 6.30 -11.74 -33.58
C LYS A 827 6.44 -12.80 -32.49
N PHE A 828 7.63 -12.93 -31.95
CA PHE A 828 7.86 -13.91 -30.89
C PHE A 828 7.11 -13.52 -29.61
N VAL A 829 6.42 -14.51 -29.04
CA VAL A 829 5.76 -14.36 -27.74
C VAL A 829 6.47 -15.24 -26.73
N PRO A 830 7.16 -14.65 -25.74
CA PRO A 830 7.77 -15.40 -24.65
C PRO A 830 6.74 -16.22 -23.88
N ALA A 831 7.14 -17.36 -23.34
CA ALA A 831 6.32 -18.08 -22.38
C ALA A 831 6.11 -17.20 -21.11
N LYS A 832 4.90 -17.24 -20.57
CA LYS A 832 4.62 -16.54 -19.30
C LYS A 832 5.43 -17.15 -18.17
N PRO A 833 5.86 -16.34 -17.20
CA PRO A 833 6.41 -16.87 -15.94
C PRO A 833 5.44 -17.83 -15.25
N ILE A 834 5.98 -18.82 -14.58
CA ILE A 834 5.19 -19.72 -13.73
C ILE A 834 5.06 -19.02 -12.38
N GLU A 835 3.85 -18.52 -12.09
CA GLU A 835 3.59 -17.72 -10.91
C GLU A 835 3.76 -18.55 -9.62
N ALA A 836 4.66 -18.09 -8.76
CA ALA A 836 4.78 -18.66 -7.42
C ALA A 836 3.60 -18.23 -6.54
N PRO A 837 3.24 -19.00 -5.50
CA PRO A 837 2.29 -18.53 -4.50
C PRO A 837 2.65 -17.14 -3.97
N PRO A 838 1.67 -16.26 -3.69
CA PRO A 838 1.92 -14.93 -3.19
C PRO A 838 2.79 -14.93 -1.94
N GLY A 839 3.68 -13.97 -1.84
CA GLY A 839 4.51 -13.79 -0.68
C GLY A 839 3.85 -13.06 0.47
N MET A 840 4.64 -12.30 1.20
CA MET A 840 4.17 -11.32 2.16
C MET A 840 3.38 -10.26 1.39
N PRO A 841 2.17 -9.90 1.80
CA PRO A 841 1.44 -8.84 1.13
C PRO A 841 2.20 -7.52 1.22
N ILE A 842 2.35 -6.87 0.08
CA ILE A 842 2.98 -5.56 -0.07
C ILE A 842 1.86 -4.61 -0.49
N GLY A 843 1.72 -3.48 0.20
CA GLY A 843 0.68 -2.51 -0.13
C GLY A 843 1.06 -1.68 -1.34
N ASP A 844 0.82 -2.19 -2.56
CA ASP A 844 0.78 -1.40 -3.80
C ASP A 844 -0.02 -2.13 -4.86
N ASP A 845 -0.66 -1.34 -5.71
CA ASP A 845 -1.05 -1.82 -7.01
C ASP A 845 0.20 -1.94 -7.93
N GLU A 846 0.12 -2.77 -8.94
CA GLU A 846 1.21 -2.99 -9.91
C GLU A 846 1.61 -1.71 -10.68
N ASP A 847 0.84 -0.63 -10.54
CA ASP A 847 1.03 0.66 -11.24
C ASP A 847 1.81 1.70 -10.39
N GLY A 848 2.25 1.37 -9.17
CA GLY A 848 3.08 2.25 -8.31
C GLY A 848 2.31 3.46 -7.75
N ASN A 849 0.99 3.43 -7.77
CA ASN A 849 0.19 4.43 -7.08
C ASN A 849 0.06 4.02 -5.61
N ALA A 850 0.79 4.71 -4.75
CA ALA A 850 0.57 4.58 -3.33
C ALA A 850 -0.89 4.93 -3.00
N ILE A 851 -1.62 3.99 -2.42
CA ILE A 851 -2.94 4.28 -1.86
C ILE A 851 -2.68 5.08 -0.57
N TYR A 852 -2.68 6.40 -0.70
CA TYR A 852 -2.61 7.34 0.42
C TYR A 852 -3.99 7.70 0.93
#